data_6ecefb37597ecb6dfea4d7fe4672f5b5
#
_entry.id   6ecefb37597ecb6dfea4d7fe4672f5b5
#
_cell.length_a   1.000
_cell.length_b   1.000
_cell.length_c   1.000
_cell.angle_alpha   90.00
_cell.angle_beta   90.00
_cell.angle_gamma   90.00
#
_symmetry.space_group_name_H-M   'P 1'
#
loop_
_entity.id
_entity.type
_entity.pdbx_description
1 polymer ?
#
loop_
_entity_poly.entity_id
_entity_poly.type
_entity_poly.pdbx_seq_one_letter_code
_entity_poly.pdbx_strand_id
1 'polypeptide(L)'
;MFDVTRVSADVGDGQISFETGKLAKQASGAVVVRSGDTMVLCTATVGNLRDVDFLPLTVDVEERMYAAGKIPGSFFRREGRSGEKATLTARMIDRPIRPLFPKGWHYETQLVAIPMSVDQVNPYDILAMNGASAALAISPVPVAAHVGAVRIGKHEGDFVVNPPEETHEELELDLIVAGTEEAILMVEAGASGVTEAEILDALDIAHAEIKKLCAAMEELQQKAGKEKLEVEAPQIDEALVEEIRASHGQALVDAIATEGKLERYEAIDKVKDEVVGHYAVPDEAGEVDEERVAEVKAAIDSIEKETIRKAIAVEKKRPDGRAQDEIRPIECEVDISPRVHGSALFTRGETQILSNVALGTTRMDMRIDTLGLQTTKRFWHHYNFPPFSVGEAGFMRGPKRRDIGHGALAERALVATIPDEESFPYVIRVVSETLESNGSSSMGSVCASSMALQAAGVPVTAPVAGVAMGLIKEGEDYIVLTDIAGVEDHLGDMDFKVAGTAEGITALQMDIKITGVTFDILRDALEQANKGRQFILGKMAEAIDGPREKLSVHAPAIESIKIDPEKIGAVIGKGGETIRALCEEFEAEIDVEDDGTVRIYAPTGELVDGAVSRINSMTKEAEIGDRYDSAKVVKTTTFGAFVELVKGTDGLLHISNVKPGERVDSVDDVLSAGDQIDVTVVEVDKERGRIGLRLSDDPSVAGKSPQELAAVGSGDGGRRNGG
;
A
#
# COMPACT_ATOMS: atom_id res chain seq x y z
N MET A 1 33.63 -18.29 -29.08
CA MET A 1 32.62 -17.33 -29.51
C MET A 1 31.36 -17.73 -28.82
N PHE A 2 30.54 -16.78 -28.29
CA PHE A 2 29.28 -17.09 -27.67
C PHE A 2 28.26 -17.44 -28.76
N ASP A 3 27.45 -18.47 -28.54
CA ASP A 3 26.32 -18.81 -29.41
C ASP A 3 25.07 -18.07 -28.86
N VAL A 4 24.86 -16.90 -29.39
CA VAL A 4 23.82 -15.97 -28.89
C VAL A 4 22.60 -16.06 -29.79
N THR A 5 21.47 -16.42 -29.19
CA THR A 5 20.16 -16.38 -29.83
C THR A 5 19.36 -15.21 -29.31
N ARG A 6 18.72 -14.45 -30.22
CA ARG A 6 17.82 -13.35 -29.87
C ARG A 6 16.48 -13.49 -30.59
N VAL A 7 15.43 -13.14 -29.88
CA VAL A 7 14.09 -12.92 -30.42
C VAL A 7 13.49 -11.65 -29.78
N SER A 8 12.45 -11.08 -30.38
CA SER A 8 11.79 -9.90 -29.82
C SER A 8 10.32 -9.86 -30.20
N ALA A 9 9.52 -9.17 -29.38
CA ALA A 9 8.12 -8.87 -29.66
C ALA A 9 7.92 -7.36 -29.57
N ASP A 10 7.12 -6.80 -30.48
CA ASP A 10 6.65 -5.42 -30.40
C ASP A 10 5.41 -5.40 -29.50
N VAL A 11 5.46 -4.66 -28.40
CA VAL A 11 4.44 -4.63 -27.34
C VAL A 11 4.10 -3.18 -27.04
N GLY A 12 2.84 -2.81 -27.28
CA GLY A 12 2.45 -1.39 -27.27
C GLY A 12 3.32 -0.58 -28.24
N ASP A 13 3.84 0.54 -27.78
CA ASP A 13 4.76 1.42 -28.55
C ASP A 13 6.22 1.02 -28.38
N GLY A 14 6.54 -0.03 -27.61
CA GLY A 14 7.89 -0.49 -27.31
C GLY A 14 8.22 -1.86 -27.87
N GLN A 15 9.42 -2.34 -27.54
CA GLN A 15 9.89 -3.67 -27.90
C GLN A 15 10.49 -4.37 -26.68
N ILE A 16 10.12 -5.63 -26.49
CA ILE A 16 10.74 -6.53 -25.49
C ILE A 16 11.57 -7.57 -26.23
N SER A 17 12.85 -7.68 -25.89
CA SER A 17 13.79 -8.64 -26.48
C SER A 17 14.29 -9.66 -25.47
N PHE A 18 14.52 -10.88 -25.95
CA PHE A 18 15.00 -12.03 -25.19
C PHE A 18 16.32 -12.51 -25.79
N GLU A 19 17.38 -12.56 -24.97
CA GLU A 19 18.71 -13.05 -25.39
C GLU A 19 19.14 -14.22 -24.51
N THR A 20 19.63 -15.28 -25.13
CA THR A 20 20.23 -16.43 -24.43
C THR A 20 21.59 -16.84 -25.02
N GLY A 21 22.32 -17.74 -24.35
CA GLY A 21 23.58 -18.32 -24.83
C GLY A 21 24.86 -17.58 -24.38
N LYS A 22 24.74 -16.41 -23.70
CA LYS A 22 25.89 -15.61 -23.26
C LYS A 22 26.15 -15.70 -21.77
N LEU A 23 25.13 -15.47 -20.92
CA LEU A 23 25.24 -15.39 -19.48
C LEU A 23 24.67 -16.63 -18.79
N ALA A 24 25.09 -16.88 -17.55
CA ALA A 24 24.55 -17.90 -16.62
C ALA A 24 24.42 -19.30 -17.24
N LYS A 25 25.41 -19.77 -18.00
CA LYS A 25 25.38 -21.03 -18.77
C LYS A 25 25.25 -22.31 -17.94
N GLN A 26 25.44 -22.26 -16.63
CA GLN A 26 25.25 -23.40 -15.75
C GLN A 26 23.80 -23.60 -15.30
N ALA A 27 22.97 -22.57 -15.46
CA ALA A 27 21.54 -22.70 -15.22
C ALA A 27 20.89 -23.62 -16.28
N SER A 28 19.78 -24.26 -15.90
CA SER A 28 19.01 -25.10 -16.82
C SER A 28 18.41 -24.30 -17.98
N GLY A 29 17.97 -23.04 -17.72
CA GLY A 29 17.63 -22.04 -18.70
C GLY A 29 18.09 -20.68 -18.21
N ALA A 30 18.58 -19.80 -19.10
CA ALA A 30 19.01 -18.45 -18.74
C ALA A 30 18.71 -17.48 -19.89
N VAL A 31 17.98 -16.41 -19.59
CA VAL A 31 17.56 -15.40 -20.56
C VAL A 31 17.81 -14.01 -19.97
N VAL A 32 18.34 -13.11 -20.80
CA VAL A 32 18.33 -11.66 -20.53
C VAL A 32 17.18 -11.05 -21.28
N VAL A 33 16.28 -10.41 -20.55
CA VAL A 33 15.14 -9.68 -21.12
C VAL A 33 15.45 -8.20 -21.07
N ARG A 34 15.11 -7.47 -22.12
CA ARG A 34 15.43 -6.05 -22.24
C ARG A 34 14.27 -5.28 -22.89
N SER A 35 13.98 -4.10 -22.32
CA SER A 35 13.20 -3.01 -22.93
C SER A 35 13.94 -1.70 -22.64
N GLY A 36 14.19 -0.88 -23.65
CA GLY A 36 15.05 0.29 -23.49
C GLY A 36 16.42 -0.08 -22.91
N ASP A 37 16.85 0.58 -21.85
CA ASP A 37 18.06 0.26 -21.09
C ASP A 37 17.80 -0.54 -19.81
N THR A 38 16.55 -0.89 -19.52
CA THR A 38 16.23 -1.85 -18.45
C THR A 38 16.51 -3.28 -18.92
N MET A 39 17.30 -4.01 -18.14
CA MET A 39 17.74 -5.38 -18.42
C MET A 39 17.57 -6.24 -17.17
N VAL A 40 16.95 -7.42 -17.34
CA VAL A 40 16.77 -8.41 -16.27
C VAL A 40 17.34 -9.75 -16.70
N LEU A 41 18.25 -10.32 -15.91
CA LEU A 41 18.69 -11.70 -16.05
C LEU A 41 17.72 -12.61 -15.32
N CYS A 42 17.10 -13.54 -16.05
CA CYS A 42 16.21 -14.55 -15.50
C CYS A 42 16.80 -15.95 -15.73
N THR A 43 16.79 -16.76 -14.67
CA THR A 43 17.31 -18.13 -14.73
C THR A 43 16.26 -19.13 -14.21
N ALA A 44 16.22 -20.30 -14.82
CA ALA A 44 15.52 -21.49 -14.34
C ALA A 44 16.56 -22.56 -14.05
N THR A 45 16.55 -23.12 -12.85
CA THR A 45 17.46 -24.18 -12.44
C THR A 45 16.67 -25.35 -11.89
N VAL A 46 16.94 -26.54 -12.43
CA VAL A 46 16.35 -27.81 -11.98
C VAL A 46 17.36 -28.52 -11.10
N GLY A 47 16.99 -28.82 -9.88
CA GLY A 47 17.77 -29.55 -8.90
C GLY A 47 17.41 -31.03 -8.82
N ASN A 48 17.55 -31.60 -7.62
CA ASN A 48 17.27 -33.02 -7.37
C ASN A 48 15.77 -33.31 -7.26
N LEU A 49 15.41 -34.55 -7.55
CA LEU A 49 14.09 -35.08 -7.22
C LEU A 49 13.92 -35.03 -5.68
N ARG A 50 12.79 -34.56 -5.22
CA ARG A 50 12.40 -34.46 -3.81
C ARG A 50 11.26 -35.43 -3.52
N ASP A 51 11.30 -36.04 -2.36
CA ASP A 51 10.18 -36.80 -1.83
C ASP A 51 9.28 -35.84 -1.04
N VAL A 52 8.34 -35.23 -1.74
CA VAL A 52 7.38 -34.23 -1.21
C VAL A 52 6.05 -34.37 -1.94
N ASP A 53 4.98 -33.99 -1.28
CA ASP A 53 3.60 -34.01 -1.82
C ASP A 53 3.16 -32.68 -2.49
N PHE A 54 4.09 -31.72 -2.60
CA PHE A 54 3.84 -30.42 -3.20
C PHE A 54 4.86 -30.09 -4.31
N LEU A 55 4.54 -29.12 -5.16
CA LEU A 55 5.45 -28.60 -6.19
C LEU A 55 6.60 -27.82 -5.53
N PRO A 56 7.87 -28.30 -5.57
CA PRO A 56 9.00 -27.67 -4.94
C PRO A 56 9.58 -26.52 -5.82
N LEU A 57 8.72 -25.52 -6.11
CA LEU A 57 9.05 -24.32 -6.86
C LEU A 57 9.37 -23.16 -5.93
N THR A 58 10.54 -22.56 -6.11
CA THR A 58 10.97 -21.32 -5.46
C THR A 58 11.19 -20.23 -6.52
N VAL A 59 10.64 -19.05 -6.27
CA VAL A 59 10.80 -17.88 -7.14
C VAL A 59 11.42 -16.76 -6.31
N ASP A 60 12.57 -16.24 -6.75
CA ASP A 60 13.28 -15.16 -6.09
C ASP A 60 13.52 -14.00 -7.06
N VAL A 61 13.31 -12.79 -6.57
CA VAL A 61 13.68 -11.55 -7.27
C VAL A 61 14.68 -10.82 -6.39
N GLU A 62 15.84 -10.53 -6.97
CA GLU A 62 16.99 -9.98 -6.24
C GLU A 62 17.32 -8.59 -6.78
N GLU A 63 16.75 -7.56 -6.16
CA GLU A 63 17.10 -6.17 -6.46
C GLU A 63 18.54 -5.89 -6.04
N ARG A 64 19.32 -5.37 -6.98
CA ARG A 64 20.70 -4.92 -6.76
C ARG A 64 20.78 -3.43 -7.07
N MET A 65 21.08 -2.61 -6.08
CA MET A 65 21.05 -1.14 -6.19
C MET A 65 21.98 -0.62 -7.30
N TYR A 66 23.04 -1.35 -7.65
CA TYR A 66 23.91 -0.99 -8.78
C TYR A 66 23.14 -0.91 -10.11
N ALA A 67 22.03 -1.63 -10.27
CA ALA A 67 21.23 -1.61 -11.50
C ALA A 67 20.68 -0.22 -11.81
N ALA A 68 20.40 0.59 -10.79
CA ALA A 68 20.00 2.00 -10.91
C ALA A 68 21.17 2.97 -10.56
N GLY A 69 22.42 2.49 -10.53
CA GLY A 69 23.58 3.31 -10.17
C GLY A 69 23.60 3.76 -8.70
N LYS A 70 22.81 3.12 -7.83
CA LYS A 70 22.65 3.48 -6.41
C LYS A 70 23.56 2.62 -5.51
N ILE A 71 23.93 3.17 -4.35
CA ILE A 71 24.55 2.43 -3.24
C ILE A 71 23.45 2.18 -2.20
N PRO A 72 23.31 0.94 -1.65
CA PRO A 72 22.28 0.64 -0.65
C PRO A 72 22.29 1.60 0.53
N GLY A 73 21.10 2.04 0.96
CA GLY A 73 20.91 2.98 2.06
C GLY A 73 21.20 2.40 3.44
N SER A 74 21.23 1.05 3.58
CA SER A 74 21.47 0.36 4.84
C SER A 74 22.84 0.69 5.46
N PHE A 75 22.98 0.49 6.78
CA PHE A 75 24.24 0.74 7.50
C PHE A 75 25.44 0.01 6.87
N PHE A 76 25.26 -1.25 6.45
CA PHE A 76 26.32 -2.05 5.82
C PHE A 76 26.57 -1.73 4.36
N ARG A 77 25.81 -0.81 3.74
CA ARG A 77 25.87 -0.49 2.33
C ARG A 77 25.80 -1.71 1.41
N ARG A 78 25.01 -2.68 1.82
CA ARG A 78 24.75 -3.93 1.11
C ARG A 78 23.25 -4.24 1.20
N GLU A 79 22.71 -4.83 0.12
CA GLU A 79 21.35 -5.35 0.09
C GLU A 79 21.19 -6.44 1.17
N GLY A 80 20.05 -6.39 1.88
CA GLY A 80 19.65 -7.34 2.90
C GLY A 80 18.63 -8.35 2.37
N ARG A 81 17.51 -8.48 3.08
CA ARG A 81 16.36 -9.26 2.62
C ARG A 81 15.69 -8.54 1.46
N SER A 82 15.06 -9.32 0.56
CA SER A 82 14.28 -8.79 -0.54
C SER A 82 13.25 -7.77 -0.05
N GLY A 83 13.18 -6.62 -0.72
CA GLY A 83 12.21 -5.57 -0.44
C GLY A 83 10.78 -5.99 -0.78
N GLU A 84 9.83 -5.11 -0.46
CA GLU A 84 8.41 -5.35 -0.76
C GLU A 84 8.19 -5.53 -2.27
N LYS A 85 8.70 -4.62 -3.12
CA LYS A 85 8.56 -4.69 -4.59
C LYS A 85 9.13 -6.00 -5.14
N ALA A 86 10.32 -6.41 -4.71
CA ALA A 86 10.92 -7.69 -5.12
C ALA A 86 10.07 -8.90 -4.69
N THR A 87 9.53 -8.89 -3.47
CA THR A 87 8.65 -9.94 -2.96
C THR A 87 7.34 -10.02 -3.75
N LEU A 88 6.73 -8.88 -4.08
CA LEU A 88 5.52 -8.80 -4.88
C LEU A 88 5.76 -9.26 -6.32
N THR A 89 6.87 -8.84 -6.93
CA THR A 89 7.28 -9.30 -8.27
C THR A 89 7.49 -10.82 -8.29
N ALA A 90 8.14 -11.40 -7.27
CA ALA A 90 8.29 -12.85 -7.16
C ALA A 90 6.93 -13.58 -7.09
N ARG A 91 5.95 -13.00 -6.39
CA ARG A 91 4.58 -13.53 -6.34
C ARG A 91 3.85 -13.42 -7.69
N MET A 92 4.02 -12.31 -8.40
CA MET A 92 3.45 -12.12 -9.74
C MET A 92 4.04 -13.10 -10.77
N ILE A 93 5.30 -13.54 -10.59
CA ILE A 93 5.91 -14.60 -11.39
C ILE A 93 5.35 -15.98 -11.00
N ASP A 94 5.30 -16.29 -9.69
CA ASP A 94 4.94 -17.61 -9.16
C ASP A 94 3.48 -17.99 -9.50
N ARG A 95 2.55 -17.05 -9.32
CA ARG A 95 1.10 -17.30 -9.44
C ARG A 95 0.66 -17.81 -10.81
N PRO A 96 0.98 -17.18 -11.95
CA PRO A 96 0.58 -17.66 -13.26
C PRO A 96 1.40 -18.85 -13.76
N ILE A 97 2.62 -19.05 -13.26
CA ILE A 97 3.52 -20.12 -13.72
C ILE A 97 3.25 -21.45 -12.99
N ARG A 98 2.97 -21.40 -11.68
CA ARG A 98 2.79 -22.57 -10.83
C ARG A 98 1.73 -23.55 -11.35
N PRO A 99 0.55 -23.14 -11.83
CA PRO A 99 -0.47 -24.04 -12.36
C PRO A 99 -0.07 -24.77 -13.66
N LEU A 100 0.96 -24.29 -14.36
CA LEU A 100 1.40 -24.83 -15.65
C LEU A 100 2.44 -25.94 -15.52
N PHE A 101 2.92 -26.22 -14.31
CA PHE A 101 3.77 -27.38 -14.06
C PHE A 101 2.95 -28.67 -14.16
N PRO A 102 3.51 -29.75 -14.73
CA PRO A 102 2.82 -31.03 -14.81
C PRO A 102 2.59 -31.62 -13.42
N LYS A 103 1.47 -32.25 -13.23
CA LYS A 103 1.22 -33.04 -12.02
C LYS A 103 2.32 -34.13 -11.89
N GLY A 104 2.85 -34.32 -10.69
CA GLY A 104 3.97 -35.22 -10.45
C GLY A 104 5.36 -34.60 -10.67
N TRP A 105 5.47 -33.27 -10.93
CA TRP A 105 6.75 -32.61 -10.95
C TRP A 105 7.29 -32.41 -9.53
N HIS A 106 8.24 -33.24 -9.14
CA HIS A 106 8.86 -33.23 -7.81
C HIS A 106 10.34 -32.83 -7.84
N TYR A 107 10.84 -32.35 -8.99
CA TYR A 107 12.20 -31.80 -9.07
C TYR A 107 12.23 -30.41 -8.45
N GLU A 108 13.18 -30.20 -7.52
CA GLU A 108 13.44 -28.88 -6.98
C GLU A 108 13.68 -27.89 -8.13
N THR A 109 12.89 -26.83 -8.19
CA THR A 109 12.98 -25.85 -9.28
C THR A 109 13.08 -24.45 -8.70
N GLN A 110 14.09 -23.71 -9.16
CA GLN A 110 14.29 -22.33 -8.74
C GLN A 110 14.29 -21.40 -9.94
N LEU A 111 13.47 -20.37 -9.86
CA LEU A 111 13.48 -19.21 -10.76
C LEU A 111 14.10 -18.04 -10.05
N VAL A 112 15.09 -17.39 -10.68
CA VAL A 112 15.72 -16.18 -10.12
C VAL A 112 15.70 -15.09 -11.16
N ALA A 113 15.21 -13.91 -10.81
CA ALA A 113 15.25 -12.71 -11.62
C ALA A 113 16.15 -11.65 -10.96
N ILE A 114 17.13 -11.14 -11.69
CA ILE A 114 18.08 -10.13 -11.22
C ILE A 114 18.05 -8.95 -12.18
N PRO A 115 17.49 -7.79 -11.80
CA PRO A 115 17.66 -6.56 -12.55
C PRO A 115 19.15 -6.20 -12.62
N MET A 116 19.67 -6.09 -13.84
CA MET A 116 21.08 -5.77 -14.10
C MET A 116 21.29 -4.30 -14.47
N SER A 117 20.25 -3.68 -15.03
CA SER A 117 20.19 -2.27 -15.40
C SER A 117 18.73 -1.83 -15.33
N VAL A 118 18.46 -0.65 -14.80
CA VAL A 118 17.11 -0.05 -14.69
C VAL A 118 17.22 1.41 -15.12
N ASP A 119 16.50 1.76 -16.19
CA ASP A 119 16.50 3.10 -16.78
C ASP A 119 15.47 4.05 -16.14
N GLN A 120 14.67 3.53 -15.18
CA GLN A 120 13.61 4.26 -14.49
C GLN A 120 12.47 4.75 -15.44
N VAL A 121 12.41 4.20 -16.64
CA VAL A 121 11.33 4.39 -17.61
C VAL A 121 10.58 3.07 -17.80
N ASN A 122 11.31 1.97 -18.03
CA ASN A 122 10.75 0.65 -18.25
C ASN A 122 10.78 -0.17 -16.94
N PRO A 123 9.62 -0.44 -16.30
CA PRO A 123 9.57 -1.20 -15.06
C PRO A 123 10.15 -2.62 -15.22
N TYR A 124 11.02 -3.03 -14.30
CA TYR A 124 11.69 -4.33 -14.38
C TYR A 124 10.77 -5.52 -14.05
N ASP A 125 9.67 -5.32 -13.34
CA ASP A 125 8.73 -6.35 -12.91
C ASP A 125 8.11 -7.10 -14.09
N ILE A 126 7.59 -6.39 -15.09
CA ILE A 126 7.05 -6.98 -16.32
C ILE A 126 8.14 -7.75 -17.09
N LEU A 127 9.36 -7.23 -17.13
CA LEU A 127 10.48 -7.93 -17.77
C LEU A 127 10.88 -9.18 -17.00
N ALA A 128 10.85 -9.15 -15.66
CA ALA A 128 11.12 -10.30 -14.80
C ALA A 128 10.10 -11.42 -14.99
N MET A 129 8.80 -11.09 -15.11
CA MET A 129 7.73 -12.05 -15.38
C MET A 129 7.93 -12.74 -16.73
N ASN A 130 8.12 -11.98 -17.79
CA ASN A 130 8.37 -12.49 -19.13
C ASN A 130 9.68 -13.30 -19.20
N GLY A 131 10.71 -12.83 -18.51
CA GLY A 131 12.01 -13.51 -18.49
C GLY A 131 12.02 -14.84 -17.74
N ALA A 132 11.27 -14.95 -16.66
CA ALA A 132 11.11 -16.20 -15.94
C ALA A 132 10.40 -17.25 -16.79
N SER A 133 9.35 -16.87 -17.52
CA SER A 133 8.67 -17.74 -18.49
C SER A 133 9.59 -18.14 -19.64
N ALA A 134 10.32 -17.20 -20.23
CA ALA A 134 11.27 -17.49 -21.31
C ALA A 134 12.43 -18.39 -20.84
N ALA A 135 12.91 -18.26 -19.59
CA ALA A 135 13.92 -19.14 -19.03
C ALA A 135 13.40 -20.57 -18.83
N LEU A 136 12.15 -20.74 -18.44
CA LEU A 136 11.46 -22.04 -18.39
C LEU A 136 11.26 -22.63 -19.79
N ALA A 137 10.88 -21.80 -20.76
CA ALA A 137 10.67 -22.24 -22.16
C ALA A 137 11.91 -22.95 -22.72
N ILE A 138 13.11 -22.41 -22.48
CA ILE A 138 14.37 -22.99 -22.97
C ILE A 138 15.00 -24.02 -22.01
N SER A 139 14.45 -24.23 -20.82
CA SER A 139 14.91 -25.20 -19.82
C SER A 139 14.35 -26.60 -20.10
N PRO A 140 14.85 -27.65 -19.39
CA PRO A 140 14.25 -29.00 -19.45
C PRO A 140 12.88 -29.12 -18.77
N VAL A 141 12.35 -28.08 -18.11
CA VAL A 141 11.04 -28.14 -17.43
C VAL A 141 9.91 -28.21 -18.44
N PRO A 142 9.01 -29.21 -18.36
CA PRO A 142 7.93 -29.36 -19.32
C PRO A 142 6.67 -28.59 -18.91
N VAL A 143 6.76 -27.24 -18.83
CA VAL A 143 5.57 -26.41 -18.57
C VAL A 143 4.57 -26.51 -19.72
N ALA A 144 3.28 -26.46 -19.39
CA ALA A 144 2.20 -26.69 -20.35
C ALA A 144 2.07 -25.56 -21.40
N ALA A 145 2.48 -24.33 -21.07
CA ALA A 145 2.39 -23.18 -21.95
C ALA A 145 3.40 -22.07 -21.54
N HIS A 146 3.60 -21.08 -22.42
CA HIS A 146 4.36 -19.89 -22.12
C HIS A 146 3.46 -18.82 -21.49
N VAL A 147 4.00 -18.05 -20.57
CA VAL A 147 3.31 -16.95 -19.91
C VAL A 147 3.88 -15.62 -20.37
N GLY A 148 3.08 -14.83 -21.06
CA GLY A 148 3.35 -13.43 -21.30
C GLY A 148 2.75 -12.55 -20.22
N ALA A 149 3.34 -11.39 -19.96
CA ALA A 149 2.84 -10.41 -19.00
C ALA A 149 3.01 -8.98 -19.53
N VAL A 150 1.99 -8.16 -19.31
CA VAL A 150 1.98 -6.72 -19.65
C VAL A 150 1.36 -5.91 -18.53
N ARG A 151 1.66 -4.62 -18.51
CA ARG A 151 0.99 -3.61 -17.69
C ARG A 151 0.09 -2.77 -18.58
N ILE A 152 -1.14 -2.53 -18.16
CA ILE A 152 -2.05 -1.60 -18.81
C ILE A 152 -2.30 -0.46 -17.86
N GLY A 153 -1.90 0.74 -18.26
CA GLY A 153 -2.25 1.99 -17.58
C GLY A 153 -3.46 2.63 -18.23
N LYS A 154 -4.30 3.32 -17.42
CA LYS A 154 -5.29 4.26 -17.94
C LYS A 154 -4.93 5.65 -17.47
N HIS A 155 -4.72 6.57 -18.38
CA HIS A 155 -4.34 7.95 -18.13
C HIS A 155 -5.17 8.90 -19.00
N GLU A 156 -5.81 9.90 -18.39
CA GLU A 156 -6.69 10.86 -19.08
C GLU A 156 -7.76 10.17 -19.98
N GLY A 157 -8.23 9.00 -19.58
CA GLY A 157 -9.25 8.23 -20.29
C GLY A 157 -8.73 7.25 -21.35
N ASP A 158 -7.46 7.31 -21.73
CA ASP A 158 -6.84 6.45 -22.73
C ASP A 158 -6.06 5.28 -22.09
N PHE A 159 -6.11 4.10 -22.71
CA PHE A 159 -5.31 2.94 -22.30
C PHE A 159 -3.93 2.97 -22.93
N VAL A 160 -2.91 2.75 -22.10
CA VAL A 160 -1.49 2.69 -22.49
C VAL A 160 -0.89 1.35 -22.09
N VAL A 161 -0.21 0.68 -23.02
CA VAL A 161 0.49 -0.58 -22.76
C VAL A 161 1.90 -0.31 -22.26
N ASN A 162 2.28 -0.89 -21.13
CA ASN A 162 3.56 -0.71 -20.45
C ASN A 162 3.93 0.79 -20.28
N PRO A 163 3.09 1.59 -19.58
CA PRO A 163 3.36 3.00 -19.38
C PRO A 163 4.70 3.23 -18.67
N PRO A 164 5.38 4.36 -18.92
CA PRO A 164 6.61 4.72 -18.23
C PRO A 164 6.44 4.80 -16.72
N GLU A 165 7.46 4.40 -15.93
CA GLU A 165 7.38 4.37 -14.46
C GLU A 165 7.05 5.75 -13.85
N GLU A 166 7.46 6.84 -14.48
CA GLU A 166 7.17 8.21 -14.01
C GLU A 166 5.68 8.59 -14.03
N THR A 167 4.88 7.90 -14.86
CA THR A 167 3.43 8.17 -14.98
C THR A 167 2.58 7.33 -14.02
N HIS A 168 3.17 6.35 -13.31
CA HIS A 168 2.39 5.38 -12.52
C HIS A 168 1.58 6.01 -11.39
N GLU A 169 2.03 7.11 -10.79
CA GLU A 169 1.30 7.80 -9.72
C GLU A 169 0.08 8.58 -10.25
N GLU A 170 0.02 8.85 -11.56
CA GLU A 170 -1.06 9.59 -12.23
C GLU A 170 -2.11 8.67 -12.89
N LEU A 171 -1.88 7.34 -12.86
CA LEU A 171 -2.77 6.39 -13.52
C LEU A 171 -4.11 6.26 -12.78
N GLU A 172 -5.21 6.36 -13.52
CA GLU A 172 -6.56 5.99 -13.04
C GLU A 172 -6.68 4.47 -12.84
N LEU A 173 -5.95 3.70 -13.65
CA LEU A 173 -5.83 2.25 -13.58
C LEU A 173 -4.37 1.84 -13.77
N ASP A 174 -3.83 1.06 -12.85
CA ASP A 174 -2.56 0.33 -12.98
C ASP A 174 -2.86 -1.16 -12.90
N LEU A 175 -2.90 -1.83 -14.06
CA LEU A 175 -3.34 -3.22 -14.23
C LEU A 175 -2.20 -4.07 -14.78
N ILE A 176 -1.76 -5.08 -14.02
CA ILE A 176 -0.82 -6.10 -14.49
C ILE A 176 -1.60 -7.36 -14.84
N VAL A 177 -1.39 -7.86 -16.06
CA VAL A 177 -2.02 -9.07 -16.56
C VAL A 177 -0.96 -10.05 -17.02
N ALA A 178 -1.11 -11.30 -16.60
CA ALA A 178 -0.32 -12.41 -17.11
C ALA A 178 -1.22 -13.53 -17.64
N GLY A 179 -0.82 -14.15 -18.72
CA GLY A 179 -1.61 -15.20 -19.36
C GLY A 179 -0.82 -15.96 -20.41
N THR A 180 -1.49 -16.94 -21.00
CA THR A 180 -1.01 -17.72 -22.13
C THR A 180 -1.59 -17.16 -23.43
N GLU A 181 -1.27 -17.79 -24.55
CA GLU A 181 -1.92 -17.50 -25.82
C GLU A 181 -3.46 -17.70 -25.76
N GLU A 182 -3.91 -18.67 -24.95
CA GLU A 182 -5.32 -19.09 -24.89
C GLU A 182 -6.12 -18.37 -23.81
N ALA A 183 -5.49 -18.02 -22.67
CA ALA A 183 -6.22 -17.57 -21.50
C ALA A 183 -5.41 -16.60 -20.61
N ILE A 184 -6.13 -15.69 -19.93
CA ILE A 184 -5.62 -14.92 -18.81
C ILE A 184 -5.52 -15.84 -17.58
N LEU A 185 -4.40 -15.76 -16.85
CA LEU A 185 -4.14 -16.60 -15.67
C LEU A 185 -4.05 -15.77 -14.39
N MET A 186 -3.54 -14.55 -14.46
CA MET A 186 -3.33 -13.70 -13.29
C MET A 186 -3.61 -12.25 -13.63
N VAL A 187 -4.30 -11.57 -12.73
CA VAL A 187 -4.53 -10.13 -12.80
C VAL A 187 -4.23 -9.50 -11.44
N GLU A 188 -3.63 -8.32 -11.47
CA GLU A 188 -3.41 -7.49 -10.28
C GLU A 188 -3.58 -6.03 -10.65
N ALA A 189 -4.48 -5.31 -9.96
CA ALA A 189 -4.77 -3.92 -10.27
C ALA A 189 -4.86 -3.03 -9.03
N GLY A 190 -4.40 -1.80 -9.19
CA GLY A 190 -4.78 -0.64 -8.40
C GLY A 190 -5.56 0.32 -9.28
N ALA A 191 -6.58 0.98 -8.74
CA ALA A 191 -7.42 1.87 -9.51
C ALA A 191 -8.01 3.00 -8.66
N SER A 192 -8.44 4.06 -9.33
CA SER A 192 -9.09 5.22 -8.72
C SER A 192 -10.56 5.31 -9.17
N GLY A 193 -11.33 4.26 -8.82
CA GLY A 193 -12.77 4.25 -9.10
C GLY A 193 -13.15 3.88 -10.54
N VAL A 194 -12.36 3.03 -11.22
CA VAL A 194 -12.70 2.54 -12.57
C VAL A 194 -13.90 1.58 -12.54
N THR A 195 -14.61 1.53 -13.64
CA THR A 195 -15.78 0.66 -13.81
C THR A 195 -15.38 -0.77 -14.17
N GLU A 196 -16.29 -1.72 -13.94
CA GLU A 196 -16.14 -3.12 -14.33
C GLU A 196 -15.95 -3.29 -15.86
N ALA A 197 -16.59 -2.44 -16.68
CA ALA A 197 -16.45 -2.44 -18.12
C ALA A 197 -15.04 -2.04 -18.57
N GLU A 198 -14.47 -1.01 -17.96
CA GLU A 198 -13.10 -0.55 -18.24
C GLU A 198 -12.06 -1.61 -17.87
N ILE A 199 -12.28 -2.40 -16.81
CA ILE A 199 -11.44 -3.54 -16.48
C ILE A 199 -11.48 -4.59 -17.60
N LEU A 200 -12.67 -4.92 -18.13
CA LEU A 200 -12.80 -5.89 -19.22
C LEU A 200 -12.12 -5.40 -20.51
N ASP A 201 -12.26 -4.13 -20.85
CA ASP A 201 -11.58 -3.55 -22.01
C ASP A 201 -10.05 -3.60 -21.86
N ALA A 202 -9.53 -3.28 -20.67
CA ALA A 202 -8.11 -3.37 -20.38
C ALA A 202 -7.58 -4.82 -20.44
N LEU A 203 -8.36 -5.82 -20.01
CA LEU A 203 -8.01 -7.24 -20.11
C LEU A 203 -7.95 -7.71 -21.57
N ASP A 204 -8.84 -7.25 -22.44
CA ASP A 204 -8.82 -7.59 -23.87
C ASP A 204 -7.56 -7.04 -24.56
N ILE A 205 -7.23 -5.77 -24.29
CA ILE A 205 -5.99 -5.15 -24.77
C ILE A 205 -4.76 -5.93 -24.28
N ALA A 206 -4.72 -6.25 -22.98
CA ALA A 206 -3.61 -6.99 -22.38
C ALA A 206 -3.43 -8.37 -23.04
N HIS A 207 -4.51 -9.12 -23.25
CA HIS A 207 -4.44 -10.46 -23.83
C HIS A 207 -3.94 -10.43 -25.29
N ALA A 208 -4.30 -9.42 -26.08
CA ALA A 208 -3.78 -9.23 -27.42
C ALA A 208 -2.25 -9.04 -27.43
N GLU A 209 -1.70 -8.29 -26.46
CA GLU A 209 -0.24 -8.08 -26.33
C GLU A 209 0.48 -9.32 -25.76
N ILE A 210 -0.13 -10.04 -24.83
CA ILE A 210 0.39 -11.28 -24.24
C ILE A 210 0.64 -12.34 -25.32
N LYS A 211 -0.26 -12.47 -26.30
CA LYS A 211 -0.09 -13.42 -27.43
C LYS A 211 1.19 -13.18 -28.22
N LYS A 212 1.58 -11.91 -28.42
CA LYS A 212 2.83 -11.56 -29.12
C LYS A 212 4.06 -12.03 -28.33
N LEU A 213 4.01 -11.87 -26.99
CA LEU A 213 5.08 -12.33 -26.10
C LEU A 213 5.20 -13.85 -26.07
N CYS A 214 4.08 -14.56 -26.00
CA CYS A 214 4.04 -16.03 -26.06
C CYS A 214 4.63 -16.55 -27.37
N ALA A 215 4.28 -15.92 -28.50
CA ALA A 215 4.84 -16.28 -29.81
C ALA A 215 6.37 -16.08 -29.89
N ALA A 216 6.89 -14.98 -29.30
CA ALA A 216 8.34 -14.76 -29.22
C ALA A 216 9.06 -15.79 -28.32
N MET A 217 8.42 -16.21 -27.21
CA MET A 217 8.97 -17.27 -26.35
C MET A 217 8.96 -18.62 -27.03
N GLU A 218 7.93 -18.94 -27.80
CA GLU A 218 7.86 -20.14 -28.62
C GLU A 218 8.98 -20.15 -29.67
N GLU A 219 9.22 -19.02 -30.36
CA GLU A 219 10.34 -18.87 -31.29
C GLU A 219 11.69 -19.07 -30.59
N LEU A 220 11.86 -18.54 -29.36
CA LEU A 220 13.06 -18.71 -28.57
C LEU A 220 13.29 -20.19 -28.20
N GLN A 221 12.22 -20.87 -27.78
CA GLN A 221 12.25 -22.32 -27.45
C GLN A 221 12.65 -23.16 -28.66
N GLN A 222 12.09 -22.88 -29.84
CA GLN A 222 12.44 -23.59 -31.08
C GLN A 222 13.92 -23.42 -31.46
N LYS A 223 14.50 -22.25 -31.18
CA LYS A 223 15.91 -21.93 -31.55
C LYS A 223 16.94 -22.38 -30.51
N ALA A 224 16.59 -22.37 -29.23
CA ALA A 224 17.54 -22.56 -28.14
C ALA A 224 17.02 -23.44 -26.99
N GLY A 225 15.86 -24.05 -27.14
CA GLY A 225 15.26 -24.94 -26.15
C GLY A 225 16.02 -26.22 -25.95
N LYS A 226 15.98 -26.74 -24.73
CA LYS A 226 16.50 -28.07 -24.35
C LYS A 226 15.38 -29.10 -24.42
N GLU A 227 15.77 -30.37 -24.56
CA GLU A 227 14.87 -31.50 -24.46
C GLU A 227 14.15 -31.47 -23.10
N LYS A 228 12.83 -31.67 -23.14
CA LYS A 228 12.00 -31.62 -21.92
C LYS A 228 12.10 -32.93 -21.17
N LEU A 229 12.15 -32.86 -19.85
CA LEU A 229 12.11 -34.05 -19.00
C LEU A 229 10.72 -34.68 -19.06
N GLU A 230 10.71 -36.00 -19.17
CA GLU A 230 9.46 -36.78 -19.07
C GLU A 230 9.05 -36.88 -17.58
N VAL A 231 7.77 -36.69 -17.33
CA VAL A 231 7.16 -36.81 -16.01
C VAL A 231 5.93 -37.67 -16.10
N GLU A 232 5.92 -38.72 -15.34
CA GLU A 232 4.73 -39.54 -15.18
C GLU A 232 3.74 -38.84 -14.23
N ALA A 233 2.56 -38.51 -14.72
CA ALA A 233 1.50 -37.99 -13.85
C ALA A 233 1.08 -39.10 -12.86
N PRO A 234 0.88 -38.76 -11.58
CA PRO A 234 0.35 -39.72 -10.60
C PRO A 234 -0.97 -40.33 -11.13
N GLN A 235 -0.99 -41.62 -11.23
CA GLN A 235 -2.22 -42.34 -11.63
C GLN A 235 -2.99 -42.68 -10.36
N ILE A 236 -4.26 -42.28 -10.34
CA ILE A 236 -5.18 -42.70 -9.28
C ILE A 236 -5.81 -44.00 -9.72
N ASP A 237 -5.79 -45.00 -8.85
CA ASP A 237 -6.47 -46.27 -9.10
C ASP A 237 -7.99 -46.06 -9.10
N GLU A 238 -8.59 -45.99 -10.31
CA GLU A 238 -10.02 -45.76 -10.47
C GLU A 238 -10.86 -46.90 -9.85
N ALA A 239 -10.35 -48.13 -9.81
CA ALA A 239 -11.05 -49.24 -9.20
C ALA A 239 -11.12 -49.06 -7.67
N LEU A 240 -10.02 -48.61 -7.05
CA LEU A 240 -9.98 -48.26 -5.64
C LEU A 240 -10.90 -47.06 -5.32
N VAL A 241 -10.92 -46.03 -6.16
CA VAL A 241 -11.84 -44.90 -6.01
C VAL A 241 -13.29 -45.34 -5.99
N GLU A 242 -13.70 -46.19 -6.93
CA GLU A 242 -15.08 -46.67 -6.99
C GLU A 242 -15.43 -47.63 -5.81
N GLU A 243 -14.47 -48.40 -5.32
CA GLU A 243 -14.68 -49.28 -4.16
C GLU A 243 -14.84 -48.43 -2.87
N ILE A 244 -13.98 -47.42 -2.66
CA ILE A 244 -14.09 -46.48 -1.53
C ILE A 244 -15.37 -45.68 -1.62
N ARG A 245 -15.74 -45.22 -2.80
CA ARG A 245 -17.00 -44.49 -3.05
C ARG A 245 -18.22 -45.33 -2.68
N ALA A 246 -18.23 -46.58 -3.07
CA ALA A 246 -19.34 -47.48 -2.78
C ALA A 246 -19.48 -47.83 -1.29
N SER A 247 -18.34 -47.90 -0.56
CA SER A 247 -18.34 -48.31 0.86
C SER A 247 -18.42 -47.16 1.84
N HIS A 248 -17.75 -46.02 1.56
CA HIS A 248 -17.60 -44.88 2.49
C HIS A 248 -18.06 -43.54 1.90
N GLY A 249 -18.49 -43.49 0.63
CA GLY A 249 -18.86 -42.22 -0.02
C GLY A 249 -19.96 -41.45 0.71
N GLN A 250 -21.00 -42.16 1.24
CA GLN A 250 -22.05 -41.46 2.01
C GLN A 250 -21.54 -40.88 3.32
N ALA A 251 -20.65 -41.60 4.03
CA ALA A 251 -20.04 -41.04 5.27
C ALA A 251 -19.22 -39.80 4.98
N LEU A 252 -18.53 -39.75 3.84
CA LEU A 252 -17.78 -38.57 3.40
C LEU A 252 -18.71 -37.38 3.06
N VAL A 253 -19.84 -37.63 2.36
CA VAL A 253 -20.86 -36.63 2.07
C VAL A 253 -21.43 -36.04 3.37
N ASP A 254 -21.76 -36.91 4.34
CA ASP A 254 -22.30 -36.47 5.64
C ASP A 254 -21.25 -35.64 6.45
N ALA A 255 -19.97 -36.03 6.41
CA ALA A 255 -18.88 -35.30 7.04
C ALA A 255 -18.65 -33.91 6.41
N ILE A 256 -18.71 -33.81 5.08
CA ILE A 256 -18.60 -32.55 4.33
C ILE A 256 -19.73 -31.59 4.69
N ALA A 257 -20.93 -32.09 4.99
CA ALA A 257 -22.10 -31.31 5.35
C ALA A 257 -22.11 -30.84 6.82
N THR A 258 -21.09 -31.17 7.62
CA THR A 258 -20.99 -30.75 9.03
C THR A 258 -20.87 -29.23 9.14
N GLU A 259 -21.66 -28.61 10.02
CA GLU A 259 -21.55 -27.18 10.32
C GLU A 259 -20.25 -26.87 11.08
N GLY A 260 -19.68 -25.66 10.88
CA GLY A 260 -18.42 -25.23 11.48
C GLY A 260 -17.19 -25.73 10.72
N LYS A 261 -16.15 -24.92 10.67
CA LYS A 261 -14.91 -25.26 9.95
C LYS A 261 -14.17 -26.39 10.64
N LEU A 262 -13.90 -26.25 11.93
CA LEU A 262 -13.08 -27.20 12.69
C LEU A 262 -13.83 -28.52 12.82
N GLU A 263 -15.09 -28.51 13.16
CA GLU A 263 -15.95 -29.67 13.29
C GLU A 263 -16.06 -30.46 11.98
N ARG A 264 -16.14 -29.76 10.85
CA ARG A 264 -16.15 -30.36 9.51
C ARG A 264 -14.82 -31.05 9.20
N TYR A 265 -13.70 -30.41 9.51
CA TYR A 265 -12.37 -31.02 9.29
C TYR A 265 -12.18 -32.26 10.17
N GLU A 266 -12.55 -32.18 11.44
CA GLU A 266 -12.50 -33.34 12.34
C GLU A 266 -13.38 -34.49 11.84
N ALA A 267 -14.59 -34.19 11.31
CA ALA A 267 -15.47 -35.21 10.76
C ALA A 267 -14.90 -35.86 9.48
N ILE A 268 -14.30 -35.04 8.59
CA ILE A 268 -13.64 -35.53 7.36
C ILE A 268 -12.41 -36.37 7.71
N ASP A 269 -11.54 -35.89 8.63
CA ASP A 269 -10.33 -36.59 9.04
C ASP A 269 -10.67 -37.93 9.68
N LYS A 270 -11.74 -38.01 10.47
CA LYS A 270 -12.21 -39.26 11.05
C LYS A 270 -12.61 -40.28 9.95
N VAL A 271 -13.34 -39.80 8.93
CA VAL A 271 -13.69 -40.72 7.80
C VAL A 271 -12.44 -41.15 7.02
N LYS A 272 -11.48 -40.21 6.80
CA LYS A 272 -10.21 -40.53 6.16
C LYS A 272 -9.43 -41.60 6.92
N ASP A 273 -9.33 -41.46 8.25
CA ASP A 273 -8.64 -42.45 9.11
C ASP A 273 -9.34 -43.81 9.08
N GLU A 274 -10.67 -43.86 9.10
CA GLU A 274 -11.45 -45.11 8.98
C GLU A 274 -11.19 -45.78 7.65
N VAL A 275 -11.17 -45.02 6.53
CA VAL A 275 -10.90 -45.59 5.20
C VAL A 275 -9.45 -46.09 5.08
N VAL A 276 -8.47 -45.27 5.56
CA VAL A 276 -7.07 -45.71 5.56
C VAL A 276 -6.91 -46.98 6.39
N GLY A 277 -7.50 -47.04 7.58
CA GLY A 277 -7.46 -48.25 8.43
C GLY A 277 -8.13 -49.49 7.80
N HIS A 278 -9.08 -49.30 6.87
CA HIS A 278 -9.75 -50.40 6.17
C HIS A 278 -8.96 -50.94 4.96
N TYR A 279 -8.31 -50.06 4.18
CA TYR A 279 -7.68 -50.39 2.91
C TYR A 279 -6.15 -50.49 2.95
N ALA A 280 -5.52 -49.91 3.96
CA ALA A 280 -4.07 -50.02 4.22
C ALA A 280 -3.82 -50.79 5.53
N VAL A 281 -4.14 -52.08 5.51
CA VAL A 281 -4.02 -52.97 6.68
C VAL A 281 -2.54 -53.29 6.93
N PRO A 282 -2.04 -53.22 8.19
CA PRO A 282 -0.70 -53.66 8.54
C PRO A 282 -0.45 -55.12 8.16
N ASP A 283 0.79 -55.42 7.79
CA ASP A 283 1.25 -56.78 7.52
C ASP A 283 1.38 -57.62 8.81
N GLU A 284 1.86 -58.87 8.67
CA GLU A 284 2.08 -59.78 9.84
C GLU A 284 3.16 -59.21 10.83
N ALA A 285 4.04 -58.31 10.41
CA ALA A 285 5.04 -57.67 11.23
C ALA A 285 4.50 -56.37 11.89
N GLY A 286 3.28 -55.94 11.52
CA GLY A 286 2.67 -54.68 11.99
C GLY A 286 3.12 -53.44 11.23
N GLU A 287 3.80 -53.61 10.11
CA GLU A 287 4.23 -52.50 9.25
C GLU A 287 3.12 -52.20 8.24
N VAL A 288 2.84 -50.90 8.07
CA VAL A 288 1.86 -50.41 7.08
C VAL A 288 2.61 -50.01 5.82
N ASP A 289 2.12 -50.45 4.67
CA ASP A 289 2.66 -50.06 3.38
C ASP A 289 2.37 -48.56 3.11
N GLU A 290 3.40 -47.73 3.17
CA GLU A 290 3.30 -46.25 3.00
C GLU A 290 2.80 -45.91 1.57
N GLU A 291 3.16 -46.67 0.54
CA GLU A 291 2.70 -46.46 -0.83
C GLU A 291 1.19 -46.73 -0.91
N ARG A 292 0.70 -47.79 -0.27
CA ARG A 292 -0.74 -48.06 -0.18
C ARG A 292 -1.51 -47.01 0.61
N VAL A 293 -0.96 -46.48 1.68
CA VAL A 293 -1.55 -45.34 2.41
C VAL A 293 -1.68 -44.11 1.51
N ALA A 294 -0.64 -43.80 0.74
CA ALA A 294 -0.65 -42.66 -0.17
C ALA A 294 -1.71 -42.84 -1.29
N GLU A 295 -1.83 -44.05 -1.90
CA GLU A 295 -2.86 -44.37 -2.87
C GLU A 295 -4.28 -44.20 -2.30
N VAL A 296 -4.52 -44.71 -1.08
CA VAL A 296 -5.84 -44.61 -0.42
C VAL A 296 -6.17 -43.14 -0.14
N LYS A 297 -5.23 -42.37 0.37
CA LYS A 297 -5.43 -40.92 0.60
C LYS A 297 -5.72 -40.17 -0.69
N ALA A 298 -4.97 -40.42 -1.75
CA ALA A 298 -5.22 -39.83 -3.06
C ALA A 298 -6.61 -40.16 -3.63
N ALA A 299 -7.08 -41.37 -3.42
CA ALA A 299 -8.42 -41.78 -3.82
C ALA A 299 -9.51 -41.05 -3.02
N ILE A 300 -9.33 -40.90 -1.68
CA ILE A 300 -10.27 -40.17 -0.82
C ILE A 300 -10.31 -38.70 -1.23
N ASP A 301 -9.16 -38.05 -1.40
CA ASP A 301 -9.06 -36.65 -1.80
C ASP A 301 -9.73 -36.39 -3.16
N SER A 302 -9.62 -37.36 -4.10
CA SER A 302 -10.33 -37.31 -5.38
C SER A 302 -11.84 -37.35 -5.20
N ILE A 303 -12.36 -38.26 -4.33
CA ILE A 303 -13.78 -38.39 -4.02
C ILE A 303 -14.31 -37.11 -3.32
N GLU A 304 -13.58 -36.61 -2.34
CA GLU A 304 -13.93 -35.38 -1.63
C GLU A 304 -14.05 -34.19 -2.60
N LYS A 305 -13.01 -34.00 -3.41
CA LYS A 305 -12.96 -32.91 -4.41
C LYS A 305 -14.13 -33.03 -5.39
N GLU A 306 -14.37 -34.19 -5.95
CA GLU A 306 -15.46 -34.40 -6.91
C GLU A 306 -16.83 -34.17 -6.25
N THR A 307 -17.03 -34.66 -5.02
CA THR A 307 -18.26 -34.51 -4.27
C THR A 307 -18.59 -33.03 -4.02
N ILE A 308 -17.64 -32.27 -3.50
CA ILE A 308 -17.83 -30.83 -3.21
C ILE A 308 -18.06 -30.04 -4.51
N ARG A 309 -17.27 -30.28 -5.55
CA ARG A 309 -17.38 -29.55 -6.81
C ARG A 309 -18.72 -29.84 -7.51
N LYS A 310 -19.17 -31.09 -7.55
CA LYS A 310 -20.49 -31.47 -8.11
C LYS A 310 -21.65 -30.86 -7.30
N ALA A 311 -21.57 -30.93 -5.98
CA ALA A 311 -22.60 -30.31 -5.13
C ALA A 311 -22.74 -28.80 -5.44
N ILE A 312 -21.64 -28.09 -5.62
CA ILE A 312 -21.66 -26.66 -5.92
C ILE A 312 -22.05 -26.38 -7.37
N ALA A 313 -21.37 -26.98 -8.36
CA ALA A 313 -21.57 -26.67 -9.79
C ALA A 313 -22.91 -27.15 -10.34
N VAL A 314 -23.32 -28.35 -9.97
CA VAL A 314 -24.50 -29.02 -10.54
C VAL A 314 -25.73 -28.90 -9.64
N GLU A 315 -25.56 -29.22 -8.34
CA GLU A 315 -26.69 -29.19 -7.38
C GLU A 315 -26.97 -27.80 -6.81
N LYS A 316 -26.04 -26.82 -7.03
CA LYS A 316 -26.09 -25.45 -6.52
C LYS A 316 -26.12 -25.37 -4.98
N LYS A 317 -25.44 -26.32 -4.31
CA LYS A 317 -25.32 -26.41 -2.86
C LYS A 317 -23.90 -26.17 -2.42
N ARG A 318 -23.69 -25.15 -1.61
CA ARG A 318 -22.40 -24.85 -0.96
C ARG A 318 -22.22 -25.72 0.29
N PRO A 319 -20.98 -26.02 0.72
CA PRO A 319 -20.73 -26.85 1.91
C PRO A 319 -21.32 -26.29 3.22
N ASP A 320 -21.50 -24.98 3.30
CA ASP A 320 -22.11 -24.29 4.44
C ASP A 320 -23.60 -23.96 4.27
N GLY A 321 -24.22 -24.44 3.18
CA GLY A 321 -25.65 -24.31 2.89
C GLY A 321 -26.09 -22.98 2.29
N ARG A 322 -25.15 -22.00 2.10
CA ARG A 322 -25.47 -20.71 1.48
C ARG A 322 -25.88 -20.81 0.01
N ALA A 323 -26.64 -19.82 -0.45
CA ALA A 323 -26.87 -19.59 -1.88
C ALA A 323 -25.58 -19.07 -2.56
N GLN A 324 -25.54 -19.13 -3.90
CA GLN A 324 -24.33 -18.76 -4.67
C GLN A 324 -23.88 -17.31 -4.44
N ASP A 325 -24.79 -16.39 -4.23
CA ASP A 325 -24.57 -14.96 -4.05
C ASP A 325 -24.70 -14.50 -2.59
N GLU A 326 -24.90 -15.45 -1.67
CA GLU A 326 -25.08 -15.16 -0.26
C GLU A 326 -23.74 -14.93 0.46
N ILE A 327 -23.67 -13.83 1.19
CA ILE A 327 -22.51 -13.44 2.01
C ILE A 327 -22.75 -13.93 3.45
N ARG A 328 -21.70 -14.43 4.10
CA ARG A 328 -21.73 -14.82 5.51
C ARG A 328 -22.19 -13.65 6.40
N PRO A 329 -22.77 -13.91 7.57
CA PRO A 329 -23.13 -12.88 8.54
C PRO A 329 -21.97 -11.94 8.81
N ILE A 330 -22.23 -10.61 8.80
CA ILE A 330 -21.22 -9.58 9.04
C ILE A 330 -21.56 -8.86 10.33
N GLU A 331 -20.55 -8.73 11.19
CA GLU A 331 -20.58 -7.91 12.41
C GLU A 331 -19.39 -6.93 12.36
N CYS A 332 -19.66 -5.66 12.66
CA CYS A 332 -18.68 -4.58 12.60
C CYS A 332 -18.68 -3.82 13.92
N GLU A 333 -17.49 -3.57 14.47
CA GLU A 333 -17.32 -2.77 15.67
C GLU A 333 -16.17 -1.78 15.47
N VAL A 334 -16.25 -0.59 16.06
CA VAL A 334 -15.17 0.40 16.09
C VAL A 334 -14.73 0.67 17.52
N ASP A 335 -13.55 1.29 17.70
CA ASP A 335 -12.98 1.64 19.01
C ASP A 335 -12.62 0.47 19.91
N ILE A 336 -12.21 -0.64 19.32
CA ILE A 336 -11.80 -1.84 20.06
C ILE A 336 -10.52 -1.61 20.86
N SER A 337 -9.57 -0.88 20.31
CA SER A 337 -8.26 -0.61 20.92
C SER A 337 -8.21 0.83 21.45
N PRO A 338 -8.25 1.08 22.78
CA PRO A 338 -8.48 2.41 23.33
C PRO A 338 -7.30 3.38 23.23
N ARG A 339 -6.08 2.90 22.94
CA ARG A 339 -4.86 3.74 22.87
C ARG A 339 -4.41 4.04 21.46
N VAL A 340 -4.92 3.34 20.45
CA VAL A 340 -4.62 3.62 19.04
C VAL A 340 -5.42 4.83 18.56
N HIS A 341 -5.08 5.33 17.38
CA HIS A 341 -5.73 6.55 16.88
C HIS A 341 -7.06 6.26 16.20
N GLY A 342 -7.28 5.02 15.76
CA GLY A 342 -8.54 4.46 15.29
C GLY A 342 -8.44 2.96 15.20
N SER A 343 -9.52 2.25 15.46
CA SER A 343 -9.57 0.78 15.34
C SER A 343 -10.93 0.30 14.95
N ALA A 344 -10.96 -0.83 14.23
CA ALA A 344 -12.19 -1.52 13.87
C ALA A 344 -11.98 -3.03 13.84
N LEU A 345 -13.01 -3.75 14.26
CA LEU A 345 -13.14 -5.19 14.14
C LEU A 345 -14.18 -5.50 13.06
N PHE A 346 -13.79 -6.30 12.09
CA PHE A 346 -14.66 -6.80 11.03
C PHE A 346 -14.74 -8.31 11.15
N THR A 347 -15.92 -8.83 11.38
CA THR A 347 -16.20 -10.27 11.45
C THR A 347 -17.13 -10.66 10.31
N ARG A 348 -16.78 -11.68 9.56
CA ARG A 348 -17.59 -12.24 8.47
C ARG A 348 -17.61 -13.76 8.62
N GLY A 349 -18.65 -14.29 9.24
CA GLY A 349 -18.68 -15.69 9.69
C GLY A 349 -17.44 -16.02 10.53
N GLU A 350 -16.69 -17.03 10.12
CA GLU A 350 -15.44 -17.50 10.75
C GLU A 350 -14.18 -16.78 10.20
N THR A 351 -14.29 -15.51 9.84
CA THR A 351 -13.16 -14.67 9.45
C THR A 351 -13.23 -13.35 10.20
N GLN A 352 -12.24 -13.08 11.05
CA GLN A 352 -12.23 -11.91 11.94
C GLN A 352 -10.90 -11.16 11.81
N ILE A 353 -10.98 -9.84 11.56
CA ILE A 353 -9.84 -8.94 11.38
C ILE A 353 -9.96 -7.74 12.30
N LEU A 354 -8.91 -7.49 13.05
CA LEU A 354 -8.74 -6.27 13.84
C LEU A 354 -7.75 -5.34 13.14
N SER A 355 -8.21 -4.19 12.68
CA SER A 355 -7.35 -3.16 12.09
C SER A 355 -7.15 -1.99 13.05
N ASN A 356 -5.90 -1.52 13.16
CA ASN A 356 -5.48 -0.43 14.01
C ASN A 356 -4.75 0.64 13.21
N VAL A 357 -5.08 1.91 13.44
CA VAL A 357 -4.47 3.06 12.77
C VAL A 357 -3.57 3.81 13.74
N ALA A 358 -2.37 4.13 13.27
CA ALA A 358 -1.45 5.07 13.92
C ALA A 358 -1.19 6.23 12.97
N LEU A 359 -1.37 7.46 13.46
CA LEU A 359 -1.04 8.70 12.78
C LEU A 359 0.30 9.21 13.31
N GLY A 360 1.13 9.72 12.42
CA GLY A 360 2.45 10.25 12.77
C GLY A 360 2.74 11.56 12.04
N THR A 361 3.91 12.13 12.32
CA THR A 361 4.41 13.34 11.64
C THR A 361 5.09 12.96 10.33
N THR A 362 5.26 13.93 9.41
CA THR A 362 5.92 13.72 8.11
C THR A 362 7.36 13.19 8.22
N ARG A 363 8.04 13.41 9.34
CA ARG A 363 9.37 12.83 9.62
C ARG A 363 9.33 11.31 9.81
N MET A 364 8.16 10.74 10.04
CA MET A 364 7.94 9.30 10.21
C MET A 364 7.64 8.58 8.90
N ASP A 365 7.75 9.26 7.76
CA ASP A 365 7.58 8.66 6.44
C ASP A 365 8.41 7.40 6.31
N MET A 366 7.80 6.37 5.73
CA MET A 366 8.51 5.14 5.46
C MET A 366 9.49 5.35 4.30
N ARG A 367 10.79 5.26 4.59
CA ARG A 367 11.85 5.34 3.58
C ARG A 367 11.96 4.04 2.80
N ILE A 368 11.96 4.14 1.48
CA ILE A 368 12.03 3.01 0.57
C ILE A 368 13.39 3.03 -0.14
N ASP A 369 14.15 1.95 -0.01
CA ASP A 369 15.39 1.74 -0.74
C ASP A 369 15.07 0.81 -1.93
N THR A 370 14.77 1.37 -3.10
CA THR A 370 14.27 0.69 -4.30
C THR A 370 15.05 1.10 -5.54
N LEU A 371 14.94 0.30 -6.60
CA LEU A 371 15.44 0.62 -7.94
C LEU A 371 14.61 1.69 -8.65
N GLY A 372 13.34 1.85 -8.29
CA GLY A 372 12.41 2.80 -8.88
C GLY A 372 12.58 4.24 -8.39
N LEU A 373 11.58 5.07 -8.73
CA LEU A 373 11.55 6.51 -8.44
C LEU A 373 11.05 6.81 -7.03
N GLN A 374 10.09 6.04 -6.51
CA GLN A 374 9.51 6.26 -5.20
C GLN A 374 10.53 6.00 -4.08
N THR A 375 10.75 7.00 -3.22
CA THR A 375 11.72 6.93 -2.12
C THR A 375 11.08 6.96 -0.74
N THR A 376 9.83 7.36 -0.65
CA THR A 376 9.05 7.45 0.59
C THR A 376 7.61 7.03 0.39
N LYS A 377 6.98 6.57 1.46
CA LYS A 377 5.52 6.36 1.54
C LYS A 377 4.97 7.09 2.75
N ARG A 378 3.86 7.81 2.59
CA ARG A 378 3.10 8.47 3.64
C ARG A 378 1.96 7.59 4.19
N PHE A 379 1.44 6.68 3.37
CA PHE A 379 0.43 5.69 3.73
C PHE A 379 0.95 4.29 3.47
N TRP A 380 0.84 3.38 4.46
CA TRP A 380 1.13 1.96 4.27
C TRP A 380 0.29 1.07 5.17
N HIS A 381 0.09 -0.16 4.69
CA HIS A 381 -0.72 -1.17 5.36
C HIS A 381 0.10 -2.43 5.65
N HIS A 382 0.20 -2.81 6.91
CA HIS A 382 0.80 -4.07 7.33
C HIS A 382 -0.27 -5.10 7.70
N TYR A 383 -0.06 -6.32 7.27
CA TYR A 383 -0.94 -7.45 7.52
C TYR A 383 -0.20 -8.56 8.25
N ASN A 384 -0.81 -9.12 9.29
CA ASN A 384 -0.29 -10.21 10.08
C ASN A 384 -1.26 -11.41 10.07
N PHE A 385 -0.70 -12.60 9.85
CA PHE A 385 -1.43 -13.86 9.86
C PHE A 385 -0.78 -14.86 10.83
N PRO A 386 -1.10 -14.77 12.11
CA PRO A 386 -0.55 -15.68 13.13
C PRO A 386 -1.16 -17.10 12.99
N PRO A 387 -0.44 -18.16 13.36
CA PRO A 387 -0.91 -19.54 13.24
C PRO A 387 -2.24 -19.82 13.94
N PHE A 388 -2.49 -19.18 15.07
CA PHE A 388 -3.74 -19.39 15.83
C PHE A 388 -5.00 -18.95 15.05
N SER A 389 -4.85 -18.08 14.04
CA SER A 389 -5.98 -17.63 13.22
C SER A 389 -6.65 -18.76 12.40
N VAL A 390 -5.95 -19.87 12.25
CA VAL A 390 -6.47 -21.10 11.62
C VAL A 390 -6.49 -22.30 12.57
N GLY A 391 -6.32 -22.06 13.88
CA GLY A 391 -6.32 -23.09 14.92
C GLY A 391 -5.01 -23.87 15.04
N GLU A 392 -3.92 -23.39 14.43
CA GLU A 392 -2.63 -24.08 14.44
C GLU A 392 -1.66 -23.51 15.50
N ALA A 393 -0.76 -24.36 15.98
CA ALA A 393 0.41 -23.96 16.74
C ALA A 393 1.62 -23.86 15.80
N GLY A 394 2.35 -22.73 15.83
CA GLY A 394 3.47 -22.53 14.91
C GLY A 394 4.42 -21.42 15.34
N PHE A 395 5.56 -21.33 14.66
CA PHE A 395 6.58 -20.32 14.95
C PHE A 395 6.20 -18.94 14.38
N MET A 396 6.30 -17.92 15.22
CA MET A 396 6.19 -16.51 14.84
C MET A 396 7.54 -16.00 14.30
N ARG A 397 7.74 -16.05 12.97
CA ARG A 397 9.03 -15.70 12.32
C ARG A 397 9.02 -14.36 11.57
N GLY A 398 8.03 -13.50 11.84
CA GLY A 398 7.80 -12.27 11.08
C GLY A 398 7.01 -12.50 9.78
N PRO A 399 6.78 -11.45 8.98
CA PRO A 399 5.90 -11.52 7.82
C PRO A 399 6.43 -12.48 6.76
N LYS A 400 5.54 -13.34 6.27
CA LYS A 400 5.77 -14.23 5.14
C LYS A 400 5.44 -13.52 3.83
N ARG A 401 5.86 -14.07 2.68
CA ARG A 401 5.51 -13.53 1.35
C ARG A 401 4.00 -13.33 1.15
N ARG A 402 3.17 -14.21 1.75
CA ARG A 402 1.71 -14.10 1.73
C ARG A 402 1.24 -12.87 2.49
N ASP A 403 1.83 -12.60 3.67
CA ASP A 403 1.46 -11.46 4.50
C ASP A 403 1.78 -10.14 3.78
N ILE A 404 2.94 -10.05 3.14
CA ILE A 404 3.34 -8.90 2.31
C ILE A 404 2.36 -8.71 1.15
N GLY A 405 1.98 -9.78 0.45
CA GLY A 405 1.02 -9.72 -0.67
C GLY A 405 -0.38 -9.27 -0.24
N HIS A 406 -0.88 -9.77 0.89
CA HIS A 406 -2.18 -9.38 1.44
C HIS A 406 -2.17 -7.92 1.94
N GLY A 407 -1.08 -7.50 2.60
CA GLY A 407 -0.88 -6.12 3.02
C GLY A 407 -0.88 -5.15 1.84
N ALA A 408 -0.12 -5.46 0.79
CA ALA A 408 -0.04 -4.65 -0.42
C ALA A 408 -1.37 -4.56 -1.17
N LEU A 409 -2.17 -5.63 -1.19
CA LEU A 409 -3.51 -5.61 -1.79
C LEU A 409 -4.46 -4.68 -1.01
N ALA A 410 -4.44 -4.73 0.33
CA ALA A 410 -5.25 -3.86 1.16
C ALA A 410 -4.78 -2.39 1.08
N GLU A 411 -3.46 -2.14 1.02
CA GLU A 411 -2.89 -0.81 0.80
C GLU A 411 -3.37 -0.22 -0.52
N ARG A 412 -3.25 -0.99 -1.61
CA ARG A 412 -3.67 -0.59 -2.95
C ARG A 412 -5.17 -0.31 -3.02
N ALA A 413 -5.99 -1.09 -2.30
CA ALA A 413 -7.43 -0.89 -2.25
C ALA A 413 -7.83 0.44 -1.58
N LEU A 414 -7.04 0.92 -0.63
CA LEU A 414 -7.37 2.07 0.21
C LEU A 414 -6.70 3.37 -0.25
N VAL A 415 -5.52 3.30 -0.87
CA VAL A 415 -4.69 4.47 -1.19
C VAL A 415 -5.42 5.53 -2.01
N ALA A 416 -6.30 5.12 -2.94
CA ALA A 416 -7.09 6.03 -3.77
C ALA A 416 -8.11 6.88 -2.97
N THR A 417 -8.41 6.49 -1.72
CA THR A 417 -9.35 7.23 -0.85
C THR A 417 -8.65 8.04 0.23
N ILE A 418 -7.33 7.92 0.34
CA ILE A 418 -6.53 8.66 1.32
C ILE A 418 -6.42 10.12 0.88
N PRO A 419 -6.66 11.09 1.77
CA PRO A 419 -6.51 12.51 1.46
C PRO A 419 -5.05 12.86 1.12
N ASP A 420 -4.84 13.92 0.33
CA ASP A 420 -3.51 14.43 0.05
C ASP A 420 -2.82 15.01 1.31
N GLU A 421 -1.52 15.29 1.20
CA GLU A 421 -0.72 15.80 2.33
C GLU A 421 -1.09 17.23 2.72
N GLU A 422 -1.57 18.04 1.77
CA GLU A 422 -1.95 19.42 2.04
C GLU A 422 -3.22 19.47 2.91
N SER A 423 -4.21 18.64 2.61
CA SER A 423 -5.48 18.57 3.35
C SER A 423 -5.37 17.77 4.66
N PHE A 424 -4.47 16.79 4.74
CA PHE A 424 -4.29 15.94 5.93
C PHE A 424 -2.80 15.59 6.13
N PRO A 425 -2.01 16.44 6.80
CA PRO A 425 -0.54 16.35 6.86
C PRO A 425 -0.04 15.30 7.86
N TYR A 426 -0.66 14.12 7.85
CA TYR A 426 -0.25 12.98 8.67
C TYR A 426 0.34 11.86 7.84
N VAL A 427 1.32 11.19 8.42
CA VAL A 427 1.72 9.85 8.02
C VAL A 427 0.74 8.86 8.62
N ILE A 428 0.28 7.89 7.82
CA ILE A 428 -0.77 6.96 8.21
C ILE A 428 -0.23 5.52 8.11
N ARG A 429 -0.18 4.84 9.24
CA ARG A 429 0.11 3.41 9.28
C ARG A 429 -1.12 2.63 9.71
N VAL A 430 -1.52 1.66 8.90
CA VAL A 430 -2.56 0.69 9.26
C VAL A 430 -1.93 -0.67 9.52
N VAL A 431 -2.37 -1.36 10.57
CA VAL A 431 -1.97 -2.74 10.86
C VAL A 431 -3.22 -3.58 11.05
N SER A 432 -3.35 -4.62 10.22
CA SER A 432 -4.43 -5.61 10.33
C SER A 432 -3.92 -6.91 10.93
N GLU A 433 -4.51 -7.31 12.05
CA GLU A 433 -4.28 -8.59 12.71
C GLU A 433 -5.41 -9.56 12.33
N THR A 434 -5.07 -10.67 11.70
CA THR A 434 -6.00 -11.75 11.41
C THR A 434 -6.21 -12.57 12.67
N LEU A 435 -7.38 -12.45 13.29
CA LEU A 435 -7.71 -13.17 14.52
C LEU A 435 -8.31 -14.54 14.24
N GLU A 436 -9.09 -14.65 13.15
CA GLU A 436 -9.69 -15.89 12.67
C GLU A 436 -9.79 -15.87 11.15
N SER A 437 -9.64 -17.04 10.49
CA SER A 437 -9.66 -17.12 9.02
C SER A 437 -10.30 -18.39 8.48
N ASN A 438 -11.38 -18.21 7.71
CA ASN A 438 -12.00 -19.20 6.85
C ASN A 438 -12.35 -18.60 5.48
N GLY A 439 -11.31 -18.24 4.70
CA GLY A 439 -11.42 -17.61 3.38
C GLY A 439 -11.38 -16.10 3.40
N SER A 440 -10.59 -15.56 2.48
CA SER A 440 -10.39 -14.14 2.18
C SER A 440 -10.23 -13.17 3.36
N SER A 441 -9.24 -13.44 4.20
CA SER A 441 -8.83 -12.51 5.25
C SER A 441 -8.30 -11.17 4.71
N SER A 442 -7.73 -11.14 3.49
CA SER A 442 -7.29 -9.90 2.82
C SER A 442 -8.45 -8.93 2.56
N MET A 443 -9.60 -9.44 2.10
CA MET A 443 -10.79 -8.59 1.89
C MET A 443 -11.42 -8.15 3.22
N GLY A 444 -11.36 -8.98 4.25
CA GLY A 444 -11.67 -8.58 5.63
C GLY A 444 -10.77 -7.45 6.12
N SER A 445 -9.46 -7.48 5.76
CA SER A 445 -8.52 -6.40 6.12
C SER A 445 -8.85 -5.08 5.43
N VAL A 446 -9.30 -5.11 4.17
CA VAL A 446 -9.78 -3.91 3.47
C VAL A 446 -10.95 -3.28 4.22
N CYS A 447 -11.97 -4.08 4.57
CA CYS A 447 -13.17 -3.62 5.27
C CYS A 447 -12.83 -3.06 6.67
N ALA A 448 -12.08 -3.82 7.48
CA ALA A 448 -11.67 -3.39 8.80
C ALA A 448 -10.83 -2.11 8.77
N SER A 449 -9.88 -2.01 7.82
CA SER A 449 -9.01 -0.84 7.69
C SER A 449 -9.75 0.39 7.21
N SER A 450 -10.72 0.25 6.30
CA SER A 450 -11.58 1.34 5.86
C SER A 450 -12.38 1.93 7.04
N MET A 451 -12.96 1.10 7.89
CA MET A 451 -13.64 1.56 9.10
C MET A 451 -12.68 2.15 10.14
N ALA A 452 -11.50 1.55 10.32
CA ALA A 452 -10.49 2.03 11.27
C ALA A 452 -9.96 3.43 10.88
N LEU A 453 -9.78 3.71 9.58
CA LEU A 453 -9.40 5.03 9.06
C LEU A 453 -10.48 6.07 9.36
N GLN A 454 -11.77 5.73 9.13
CA GLN A 454 -12.89 6.60 9.48
C GLN A 454 -12.97 6.85 11.00
N ALA A 455 -12.79 5.80 11.81
CA ALA A 455 -12.75 5.91 13.27
C ALA A 455 -11.58 6.75 13.77
N ALA A 456 -10.45 6.78 13.05
CA ALA A 456 -9.31 7.65 13.33
C ALA A 456 -9.57 9.13 13.00
N GLY A 457 -10.62 9.44 12.26
CA GLY A 457 -10.89 10.79 11.76
C GLY A 457 -10.09 11.16 10.51
N VAL A 458 -9.52 10.16 9.79
CA VAL A 458 -8.91 10.38 8.49
C VAL A 458 -10.01 10.74 7.49
N PRO A 459 -9.97 11.91 6.83
CA PRO A 459 -11.03 12.34 5.92
C PRO A 459 -10.93 11.61 4.58
N VAL A 460 -11.10 10.27 4.62
CA VAL A 460 -11.14 9.44 3.41
C VAL A 460 -12.29 9.90 2.50
N THR A 461 -12.05 9.90 1.18
CA THR A 461 -13.03 10.37 0.19
C THR A 461 -14.26 9.48 0.12
N ALA A 462 -14.11 8.18 0.37
CA ALA A 462 -15.19 7.21 0.40
C ALA A 462 -14.80 5.96 1.21
N PRO A 463 -15.76 5.22 1.79
CA PRO A 463 -15.50 3.91 2.36
C PRO A 463 -15.21 2.88 1.27
N VAL A 464 -14.33 1.91 1.59
CA VAL A 464 -13.94 0.83 0.68
C VAL A 464 -14.31 -0.51 1.30
N ALA A 465 -14.99 -1.37 0.55
CA ALA A 465 -15.24 -2.75 0.92
C ALA A 465 -14.58 -3.70 -0.06
N GLY A 466 -14.29 -4.92 0.41
CA GLY A 466 -13.72 -5.98 -0.39
C GLY A 466 -14.52 -7.28 -0.30
N VAL A 467 -14.64 -7.98 -1.42
CA VAL A 467 -15.31 -9.29 -1.53
C VAL A 467 -14.43 -10.27 -2.32
N ALA A 468 -14.45 -11.54 -1.92
CA ALA A 468 -13.78 -12.61 -2.66
C ALA A 468 -14.83 -13.43 -3.39
N MET A 469 -14.62 -13.55 -4.70
CA MET A 469 -15.41 -14.34 -5.62
C MET A 469 -14.66 -15.63 -5.95
N GLY A 470 -15.39 -16.68 -6.28
CA GLY A 470 -14.83 -17.92 -6.78
C GLY A 470 -15.56 -18.40 -8.02
N LEU A 471 -14.93 -19.34 -8.73
CA LEU A 471 -15.51 -20.02 -9.87
C LEU A 471 -15.33 -21.53 -9.69
N ILE A 472 -16.38 -22.27 -9.93
CA ILE A 472 -16.30 -23.73 -10.11
C ILE A 472 -16.92 -24.07 -11.44
N LYS A 473 -16.15 -24.75 -12.30
CA LYS A 473 -16.55 -25.18 -13.63
C LYS A 473 -16.47 -26.71 -13.73
N GLU A 474 -17.58 -27.37 -14.11
CA GLU A 474 -17.67 -28.78 -14.34
C GLU A 474 -18.27 -29.02 -15.74
N GLY A 475 -17.42 -29.41 -16.68
CA GLY A 475 -17.80 -29.55 -18.09
C GLY A 475 -18.22 -28.20 -18.68
N GLU A 476 -19.47 -28.11 -19.13
CA GLU A 476 -20.07 -26.85 -19.64
C GLU A 476 -20.77 -26.04 -18.54
N ASP A 477 -21.03 -26.62 -17.38
CA ASP A 477 -21.65 -25.95 -16.25
C ASP A 477 -20.62 -25.14 -15.48
N TYR A 478 -20.98 -23.92 -15.11
CA TYR A 478 -20.19 -23.10 -14.20
C TYR A 478 -21.06 -22.36 -13.19
N ILE A 479 -20.44 -21.97 -12.10
CA ILE A 479 -21.07 -21.16 -11.07
C ILE A 479 -20.04 -20.16 -10.52
N VAL A 480 -20.45 -18.91 -10.42
CA VAL A 480 -19.71 -17.86 -9.71
C VAL A 480 -20.24 -17.78 -8.28
N LEU A 481 -19.33 -17.81 -7.30
CA LEU A 481 -19.64 -17.77 -5.88
C LEU A 481 -19.22 -16.43 -5.28
N THR A 482 -20.09 -15.83 -4.49
CA THR A 482 -19.77 -14.64 -3.67
C THR A 482 -19.31 -15.06 -2.28
N ASP A 483 -18.31 -14.36 -1.75
CA ASP A 483 -17.76 -14.60 -0.42
C ASP A 483 -17.36 -16.05 -0.18
N ILE A 484 -16.35 -16.49 -0.91
CA ILE A 484 -15.86 -17.88 -0.83
C ILE A 484 -15.25 -18.21 0.52
N ALA A 485 -15.57 -19.39 1.03
CA ALA A 485 -14.94 -19.99 2.20
C ALA A 485 -13.62 -20.68 1.80
N GLY A 486 -12.80 -21.07 2.79
CA GLY A 486 -11.47 -21.65 2.54
C GLY A 486 -11.49 -22.90 1.66
N VAL A 487 -12.48 -23.79 1.80
CA VAL A 487 -12.61 -24.99 0.97
C VAL A 487 -12.97 -24.64 -0.48
N GLU A 488 -13.76 -23.61 -0.70
CA GLU A 488 -14.15 -23.13 -2.04
C GLU A 488 -13.00 -22.43 -2.76
N ASP A 489 -12.15 -21.71 -2.00
CA ASP A 489 -10.88 -21.17 -2.52
C ASP A 489 -9.91 -22.31 -2.92
N HIS A 490 -9.76 -23.33 -2.06
CA HIS A 490 -8.84 -24.44 -2.30
C HIS A 490 -9.25 -25.29 -3.51
N LEU A 491 -10.52 -25.62 -3.62
CA LEU A 491 -11.06 -26.51 -4.67
C LEU A 491 -11.55 -25.76 -5.92
N GLY A 492 -11.68 -24.43 -5.84
CA GLY A 492 -12.17 -23.60 -6.94
C GLY A 492 -11.15 -23.42 -8.07
N ASP A 493 -11.67 -22.99 -9.21
CA ASP A 493 -10.93 -22.78 -10.46
C ASP A 493 -10.47 -21.33 -10.64
N MET A 494 -11.03 -20.42 -9.86
CA MET A 494 -10.66 -19.00 -9.82
C MET A 494 -10.82 -18.47 -8.39
N ASP A 495 -9.85 -17.68 -7.94
CA ASP A 495 -9.90 -16.81 -6.76
C ASP A 495 -9.85 -15.37 -7.25
N PHE A 496 -10.91 -14.61 -7.01
CA PHE A 496 -11.09 -13.30 -7.56
C PHE A 496 -11.50 -12.31 -6.47
N LYS A 497 -10.57 -11.45 -6.06
CA LYS A 497 -10.75 -10.44 -5.02
C LYS A 497 -11.01 -9.09 -5.67
N VAL A 498 -12.12 -8.45 -5.29
CA VAL A 498 -12.51 -7.13 -5.77
C VAL A 498 -12.74 -6.22 -4.59
N ALA A 499 -12.04 -5.10 -4.56
CA ALA A 499 -12.23 -4.04 -3.59
C ALA A 499 -12.62 -2.73 -4.29
N GLY A 500 -13.41 -1.90 -3.62
CA GLY A 500 -13.81 -0.60 -4.16
C GLY A 500 -14.80 0.13 -3.30
N THR A 501 -15.12 1.33 -3.75
CA THR A 501 -16.14 2.22 -3.20
C THR A 501 -17.53 1.85 -3.72
N ALA A 502 -18.54 2.64 -3.40
CA ALA A 502 -19.85 2.51 -4.03
C ALA A 502 -19.83 2.83 -5.53
N GLU A 503 -18.90 3.65 -5.99
CA GLU A 503 -18.85 4.18 -7.37
C GLU A 503 -18.01 3.31 -8.31
N GLY A 504 -16.90 2.69 -7.83
CA GLY A 504 -16.01 1.94 -8.70
C GLY A 504 -14.99 1.09 -7.94
N ILE A 505 -14.17 0.39 -8.71
CA ILE A 505 -13.12 -0.52 -8.23
C ILE A 505 -11.88 0.31 -7.84
N THR A 506 -11.25 -0.06 -6.71
CA THR A 506 -9.99 0.52 -6.25
C THR A 506 -8.84 -0.50 -6.25
N ALA A 507 -9.15 -1.79 -6.11
CA ALA A 507 -8.16 -2.86 -6.30
C ALA A 507 -8.81 -4.16 -6.75
N LEU A 508 -8.02 -4.95 -7.48
CA LEU A 508 -8.44 -6.24 -8.00
C LEU A 508 -7.26 -7.20 -7.98
N GLN A 509 -7.51 -8.44 -7.56
CA GLN A 509 -6.54 -9.53 -7.66
C GLN A 509 -7.26 -10.80 -8.10
N MET A 510 -6.78 -11.43 -9.18
CA MET A 510 -7.38 -12.64 -9.73
C MET A 510 -6.31 -13.69 -10.01
N ASP A 511 -6.61 -14.93 -9.63
CA ASP A 511 -5.85 -16.12 -9.96
C ASP A 511 -6.78 -17.13 -10.62
N ILE A 512 -6.46 -17.53 -11.83
CA ILE A 512 -7.20 -18.52 -12.61
C ILE A 512 -6.35 -19.80 -12.69
N LYS A 513 -6.93 -20.93 -12.28
CA LYS A 513 -6.23 -22.21 -12.17
C LYS A 513 -6.54 -23.16 -13.35
N ILE A 514 -7.43 -22.75 -14.24
CA ILE A 514 -7.87 -23.51 -15.41
C ILE A 514 -7.81 -22.68 -16.69
N THR A 515 -7.79 -23.32 -17.84
CA THR A 515 -8.05 -22.68 -19.14
C THR A 515 -9.55 -22.61 -19.43
N GLY A 516 -9.98 -21.71 -20.32
CA GLY A 516 -11.37 -21.62 -20.77
C GLY A 516 -12.29 -20.81 -19.86
N VAL A 517 -11.74 -19.90 -19.04
CA VAL A 517 -12.52 -18.80 -18.43
C VAL A 517 -12.75 -17.74 -19.51
N THR A 518 -14.01 -17.51 -19.86
CA THR A 518 -14.41 -16.58 -20.91
C THR A 518 -14.63 -15.16 -20.35
N PHE A 519 -14.62 -14.16 -21.21
CA PHE A 519 -14.96 -12.79 -20.84
C PHE A 519 -16.39 -12.67 -20.28
N ASP A 520 -17.33 -13.52 -20.68
CA ASP A 520 -18.68 -13.54 -20.13
C ASP A 520 -18.67 -14.01 -18.67
N ILE A 521 -17.89 -15.04 -18.32
CA ILE A 521 -17.69 -15.48 -16.94
C ILE A 521 -17.06 -14.37 -16.08
N LEU A 522 -16.08 -13.64 -16.62
CA LEU A 522 -15.45 -12.52 -15.91
C LEU A 522 -16.42 -11.37 -15.70
N ARG A 523 -17.29 -11.08 -16.67
CA ARG A 523 -18.34 -10.07 -16.55
C ARG A 523 -19.33 -10.45 -15.45
N ASP A 524 -19.83 -11.69 -15.46
CA ASP A 524 -20.75 -12.19 -14.44
C ASP A 524 -20.12 -12.10 -13.04
N ALA A 525 -18.84 -12.45 -12.91
CA ALA A 525 -18.10 -12.36 -11.65
C ALA A 525 -17.93 -10.91 -11.16
N LEU A 526 -17.64 -9.97 -12.05
CA LEU A 526 -17.52 -8.55 -11.72
C LEU A 526 -18.86 -7.93 -11.31
N GLU A 527 -19.95 -8.25 -12.04
CA GLU A 527 -21.30 -7.77 -11.70
C GLU A 527 -21.77 -8.34 -10.35
N GLN A 528 -21.48 -9.61 -10.06
CA GLN A 528 -21.81 -10.22 -8.79
C GLN A 528 -20.95 -9.67 -7.65
N ALA A 529 -19.66 -9.38 -7.90
CA ALA A 529 -18.76 -8.72 -6.96
C ALA A 529 -19.24 -7.31 -6.62
N ASN A 530 -19.76 -6.56 -7.58
CA ASN A 530 -20.35 -5.23 -7.34
C ASN A 530 -21.51 -5.31 -6.34
N LYS A 531 -22.44 -6.24 -6.54
CA LYS A 531 -23.57 -6.45 -5.63
C LYS A 531 -23.08 -6.81 -4.22
N GLY A 532 -22.08 -7.71 -4.12
CA GLY A 532 -21.49 -8.10 -2.84
C GLY A 532 -20.80 -6.92 -2.14
N ARG A 533 -20.04 -6.11 -2.88
CA ARG A 533 -19.38 -4.90 -2.38
C ARG A 533 -20.39 -3.89 -1.81
N GLN A 534 -21.48 -3.60 -2.54
CA GLN A 534 -22.53 -2.70 -2.09
C GLN A 534 -23.20 -3.21 -0.79
N PHE A 535 -23.46 -4.51 -0.69
CA PHE A 535 -24.02 -5.11 0.52
C PHE A 535 -23.09 -4.94 1.72
N ILE A 536 -21.79 -5.22 1.54
CA ILE A 536 -20.77 -5.11 2.61
C ILE A 536 -20.63 -3.64 3.05
N LEU A 537 -20.58 -2.68 2.12
CA LEU A 537 -20.56 -1.25 2.42
C LEU A 537 -21.74 -0.83 3.28
N GLY A 538 -22.95 -1.35 2.98
CA GLY A 538 -24.14 -1.11 3.80
C GLY A 538 -23.98 -1.63 5.23
N LYS A 539 -23.37 -2.81 5.42
CA LYS A 539 -23.10 -3.38 6.74
C LYS A 539 -22.03 -2.60 7.52
N MET A 540 -21.00 -2.14 6.87
CA MET A 540 -19.98 -1.29 7.49
C MET A 540 -20.57 0.06 7.95
N ALA A 541 -21.47 0.65 7.16
CA ALA A 541 -22.14 1.91 7.47
C ALA A 541 -23.07 1.81 8.72
N GLU A 542 -23.54 0.61 9.09
CA GLU A 542 -24.29 0.41 10.34
C GLU A 542 -23.40 0.66 11.59
N ALA A 543 -22.09 0.47 11.49
CA ALA A 543 -21.12 0.69 12.58
C ALA A 543 -20.47 2.09 12.52
N ILE A 544 -20.13 2.56 11.32
CA ILE A 544 -19.58 3.89 11.08
C ILE A 544 -19.93 4.34 9.67
N ASP A 545 -20.60 5.47 9.54
CA ASP A 545 -21.16 5.99 8.28
C ASP A 545 -20.32 7.10 7.62
N GLY A 546 -19.18 7.45 8.24
CA GLY A 546 -18.25 8.45 7.72
C GLY A 546 -17.09 8.72 8.66
N PRO A 547 -16.10 9.50 8.21
CA PRO A 547 -14.98 9.91 9.05
C PRO A 547 -15.43 10.72 10.26
N ARG A 548 -14.84 10.46 11.43
CA ARG A 548 -15.08 11.26 12.62
C ARG A 548 -14.55 12.68 12.42
N GLU A 549 -15.28 13.65 12.95
CA GLU A 549 -14.91 15.07 12.90
C GLU A 549 -13.64 15.39 13.71
N LYS A 550 -13.32 14.59 14.72
CA LYS A 550 -12.19 14.81 15.62
C LYS A 550 -11.30 13.58 15.64
N LEU A 551 -10.00 13.84 15.62
CA LEU A 551 -8.98 12.83 15.84
C LEU A 551 -9.05 12.30 17.28
N SER A 552 -8.47 11.10 17.49
CA SER A 552 -8.24 10.56 18.82
C SER A 552 -7.43 11.54 19.66
N VAL A 553 -7.75 11.61 20.96
CA VAL A 553 -6.97 12.40 21.94
C VAL A 553 -5.52 11.90 22.08
N HIS A 554 -5.23 10.74 21.55
CA HIS A 554 -3.89 10.15 21.53
C HIS A 554 -3.13 10.40 20.23
N ALA A 555 -3.80 10.91 19.18
CA ALA A 555 -3.16 11.30 17.94
C ALA A 555 -2.37 12.60 18.16
N PRO A 556 -1.19 12.76 17.52
CA PRO A 556 -0.47 14.02 17.58
C PRO A 556 -1.34 15.13 16.99
N ALA A 557 -1.36 16.27 17.66
CA ALA A 557 -2.01 17.47 17.13
C ALA A 557 -1.08 18.13 16.11
N ILE A 558 -1.62 18.60 14.99
CA ILE A 558 -0.87 19.28 13.93
C ILE A 558 -1.58 20.58 13.58
N GLU A 559 -0.84 21.66 13.44
CA GLU A 559 -1.30 22.91 12.88
C GLU A 559 -0.30 23.48 11.88
N SER A 560 -0.82 23.97 10.76
CA SER A 560 -0.04 24.61 9.71
C SER A 560 -0.34 26.10 9.68
N ILE A 561 0.69 26.92 9.84
CA ILE A 561 0.56 28.37 9.74
C ILE A 561 1.45 28.89 8.62
N LYS A 562 1.09 30.05 8.08
CA LYS A 562 1.88 30.74 7.06
C LYS A 562 2.52 32.00 7.68
N ILE A 563 3.83 32.11 7.61
CA ILE A 563 4.57 33.31 8.01
C ILE A 563 5.22 33.94 6.79
N ASP A 564 5.62 35.19 6.92
CA ASP A 564 6.43 35.87 5.90
C ASP A 564 7.77 35.11 5.71
N PRO A 565 8.17 34.73 4.50
CA PRO A 565 9.47 34.09 4.24
C PRO A 565 10.66 34.86 4.78
N GLU A 566 10.61 36.23 4.83
CA GLU A 566 11.66 37.04 5.42
C GLU A 566 11.81 36.83 6.94
N LYS A 567 10.77 36.31 7.61
CA LYS A 567 10.74 36.03 9.05
C LYS A 567 11.20 34.62 9.43
N ILE A 568 11.40 33.72 8.45
CA ILE A 568 11.92 32.37 8.68
C ILE A 568 13.18 32.40 9.57
N GLY A 569 14.08 33.34 9.29
CA GLY A 569 15.30 33.50 10.07
C GLY A 569 15.08 33.81 11.56
N ALA A 570 13.97 34.48 11.91
CA ALA A 570 13.61 34.76 13.30
C ALA A 570 13.10 33.52 14.03
N VAL A 571 12.34 32.69 13.34
CA VAL A 571 11.82 31.39 13.88
C VAL A 571 12.94 30.35 14.03
N ILE A 572 13.83 30.25 13.05
CA ILE A 572 14.97 29.31 13.12
C ILE A 572 16.00 29.80 14.15
N GLY A 573 16.31 31.06 14.13
CA GLY A 573 17.34 31.65 15.01
C GLY A 573 18.76 31.30 14.59
N LYS A 574 19.76 31.89 15.24
CA LYS A 574 21.19 31.70 14.93
C LYS A 574 21.59 30.23 15.17
N GLY A 575 21.93 29.52 14.10
CA GLY A 575 22.32 28.11 14.20
C GLY A 575 21.20 27.19 14.71
N GLY A 576 19.92 27.56 14.55
CA GLY A 576 18.77 26.79 14.99
C GLY A 576 18.45 26.86 16.49
N GLU A 577 18.97 27.86 17.20
CA GLU A 577 18.80 28.03 18.67
C GLU A 577 17.33 28.27 19.03
N THR A 578 16.65 29.17 18.29
CA THR A 578 15.26 29.56 18.61
C THR A 578 14.30 28.42 18.36
N ILE A 579 14.38 27.74 17.20
CA ILE A 579 13.49 26.62 16.88
C ILE A 579 13.69 25.45 17.85
N ARG A 580 14.94 25.17 18.29
CA ARG A 580 15.17 24.13 19.31
C ARG A 580 14.56 24.48 20.64
N ALA A 581 14.63 25.76 21.06
CA ALA A 581 14.01 26.24 22.31
C ALA A 581 12.48 26.13 22.24
N LEU A 582 11.87 26.46 21.10
CA LEU A 582 10.43 26.27 20.87
C LEU A 582 10.04 24.78 20.93
N CYS A 583 10.80 23.90 20.27
CA CYS A 583 10.56 22.46 20.31
C CYS A 583 10.64 21.90 21.74
N GLU A 584 11.60 22.38 22.54
CA GLU A 584 11.75 21.95 23.94
C GLU A 584 10.66 22.54 24.84
N GLU A 585 10.29 23.82 24.69
CA GLU A 585 9.27 24.53 25.50
C GLU A 585 7.87 23.89 25.31
N PHE A 586 7.51 23.52 24.09
CA PHE A 586 6.19 23.01 23.74
C PHE A 586 6.14 21.48 23.47
N GLU A 587 7.23 20.77 23.75
CA GLU A 587 7.36 19.33 23.40
C GLU A 587 6.97 19.06 21.93
N ALA A 588 7.28 20.04 21.06
CA ALA A 588 6.81 20.06 19.67
C ALA A 588 7.92 19.71 18.68
N GLU A 589 7.52 19.20 17.51
CA GLU A 589 8.33 19.21 16.31
C GLU A 589 7.86 20.38 15.42
N ILE A 590 8.78 21.15 14.88
CA ILE A 590 8.49 22.32 14.05
C ILE A 590 9.27 22.20 12.75
N ASP A 591 8.56 22.16 11.64
CA ASP A 591 9.13 22.17 10.29
C ASP A 591 8.82 23.52 9.63
N VAL A 592 9.83 24.12 9.00
CA VAL A 592 9.73 25.42 8.34
C VAL A 592 10.17 25.25 6.88
N GLU A 593 9.27 25.54 5.96
CA GLU A 593 9.52 25.49 4.53
C GLU A 593 9.98 26.85 3.99
N ASP A 594 10.69 26.85 2.87
CA ASP A 594 11.25 28.05 2.25
C ASP A 594 10.19 29.07 1.82
N ASP A 595 8.95 28.61 1.58
CA ASP A 595 7.82 29.45 1.22
C ASP A 595 7.12 30.13 2.42
N GLY A 596 7.61 29.88 3.65
CA GLY A 596 7.07 30.40 4.91
C GLY A 596 5.99 29.53 5.56
N THR A 597 5.72 28.34 5.04
CA THR A 597 4.85 27.38 5.72
C THR A 597 5.55 26.81 6.94
N VAL A 598 4.90 26.88 8.12
CA VAL A 598 5.39 26.31 9.37
C VAL A 598 4.40 25.27 9.84
N ARG A 599 4.83 24.01 9.90
CA ARG A 599 4.06 22.90 10.46
C ARG A 599 4.52 22.61 11.87
N ILE A 600 3.57 22.55 12.79
CA ILE A 600 3.81 22.34 14.21
C ILE A 600 3.09 21.09 14.65
N TYR A 601 3.84 20.14 15.19
CA TYR A 601 3.36 18.86 15.69
C TYR A 601 3.63 18.78 17.19
N ALA A 602 2.61 18.51 18.01
CA ALA A 602 2.80 18.29 19.44
C ALA A 602 1.85 17.21 19.99
N PRO A 603 2.14 16.63 21.18
CA PRO A 603 1.32 15.60 21.79
C PRO A 603 -0.12 16.02 22.09
N THR A 604 -0.38 17.33 22.28
CA THR A 604 -1.71 17.88 22.59
C THR A 604 -1.97 19.17 21.83
N GLY A 605 -3.27 19.48 21.59
CA GLY A 605 -3.67 20.75 20.97
C GLY A 605 -3.22 21.98 21.75
N GLU A 606 -3.25 21.95 23.10
CA GLU A 606 -2.80 23.06 23.93
C GLU A 606 -1.33 23.42 23.69
N LEU A 607 -0.48 22.43 23.48
CA LEU A 607 0.94 22.63 23.17
C LEU A 607 1.14 23.20 21.77
N VAL A 608 0.34 22.74 20.79
CA VAL A 608 0.33 23.30 19.44
C VAL A 608 -0.10 24.76 19.47
N ASP A 609 -1.22 25.07 20.12
CA ASP A 609 -1.75 26.42 20.25
C ASP A 609 -0.72 27.39 20.90
N GLY A 610 -0.03 26.87 21.92
CA GLY A 610 1.06 27.60 22.58
C GLY A 610 2.21 27.92 21.63
N ALA A 611 2.67 26.93 20.85
CA ALA A 611 3.73 27.10 19.87
C ALA A 611 3.33 28.07 18.74
N VAL A 612 2.10 27.91 18.20
CA VAL A 612 1.51 28.79 17.20
C VAL A 612 1.45 30.23 17.70
N SER A 613 0.93 30.46 18.92
CA SER A 613 0.85 31.78 19.52
C SER A 613 2.23 32.40 19.67
N ARG A 614 3.23 31.60 20.06
CA ARG A 614 4.61 32.05 20.22
C ARG A 614 5.25 32.42 18.88
N ILE A 615 5.10 31.59 17.85
CA ILE A 615 5.62 31.87 16.52
C ILE A 615 4.94 33.12 15.93
N ASN A 616 3.62 33.21 16.02
CA ASN A 616 2.88 34.37 15.55
C ASN A 616 3.34 35.67 16.25
N SER A 617 3.60 35.64 17.56
CA SER A 617 4.11 36.79 18.30
C SER A 617 5.52 37.20 17.84
N MET A 618 6.35 36.27 17.39
CA MET A 618 7.72 36.52 16.91
C MET A 618 7.76 37.00 15.45
N THR A 619 6.75 36.66 14.66
CA THR A 619 6.68 36.96 13.22
C THR A 619 5.73 38.10 12.90
N LYS A 620 4.91 38.54 13.90
CA LYS A 620 3.97 39.64 13.75
C LYS A 620 4.70 40.90 13.31
N GLU A 621 4.24 41.51 12.22
CA GLU A 621 4.63 42.86 11.87
C GLU A 621 3.97 43.84 12.81
N ALA A 622 4.72 44.86 13.19
CA ALA A 622 4.16 45.97 13.98
C ALA A 622 3.13 46.74 13.12
N GLU A 623 1.92 46.87 13.63
CA GLU A 623 0.86 47.65 13.00
C GLU A 623 0.58 48.91 13.77
N ILE A 624 0.06 49.95 13.09
CA ILE A 624 -0.35 51.19 13.74
C ILE A 624 -1.44 50.90 14.76
N GLY A 625 -1.18 51.28 16.03
CA GLY A 625 -2.05 51.00 17.15
C GLY A 625 -1.58 49.83 18.04
N ASP A 626 -0.59 49.06 17.63
CA ASP A 626 0.01 48.02 18.48
C ASP A 626 0.66 48.71 19.71
N ARG A 627 0.37 48.14 20.88
CA ARG A 627 0.92 48.58 22.16
C ARG A 627 1.89 47.54 22.69
N TYR A 628 3.06 47.98 23.12
CA TYR A 628 4.09 47.17 23.74
C TYR A 628 4.36 47.69 25.14
N ASP A 629 4.00 46.92 26.14
CA ASP A 629 4.22 47.24 27.55
C ASP A 629 5.62 46.76 27.96
N SER A 630 6.33 47.60 28.74
CA SER A 630 7.69 47.34 29.23
C SER A 630 8.71 47.02 28.11
N ALA A 631 8.56 47.66 26.95
CA ALA A 631 9.49 47.50 25.83
C ALA A 631 10.86 48.11 26.17
N LYS A 632 11.95 47.41 25.83
CA LYS A 632 13.31 47.78 26.24
C LYS A 632 13.93 48.84 25.33
N VAL A 633 14.45 49.90 25.89
CA VAL A 633 15.31 50.84 25.17
C VAL A 633 16.65 50.18 24.85
N VAL A 634 16.92 49.98 23.56
CA VAL A 634 18.15 49.30 23.08
C VAL A 634 19.30 50.32 22.98
N LYS A 635 18.98 51.54 22.48
CA LYS A 635 19.96 52.56 22.20
C LYS A 635 19.32 53.95 22.19
N THR A 636 20.01 54.92 22.78
CA THR A 636 19.69 56.36 22.67
C THR A 636 20.55 57.03 21.61
N THR A 637 19.99 58.06 20.96
CA THR A 637 20.65 58.87 19.93
C THR A 637 20.23 60.37 20.13
N THR A 638 20.87 61.26 19.39
CA THR A 638 20.52 62.67 19.42
C THR A 638 19.12 63.02 18.91
N PHE A 639 18.47 62.10 18.18
CA PHE A 639 17.15 62.33 17.59
C PHE A 639 16.05 61.41 18.16
N GLY A 640 16.39 60.50 19.06
CA GLY A 640 15.40 59.63 19.68
C GLY A 640 15.99 58.38 20.33
N ALA A 641 15.13 57.57 20.92
CA ALA A 641 15.46 56.27 21.49
C ALA A 641 14.96 55.13 20.57
N PHE A 642 15.80 54.16 20.34
CA PHE A 642 15.40 52.89 19.70
C PHE A 642 14.89 51.92 20.77
N VAL A 643 13.70 51.44 20.58
CA VAL A 643 12.99 50.55 21.50
C VAL A 643 12.71 49.24 20.83
N GLU A 644 13.17 48.15 21.41
CA GLU A 644 12.91 46.79 20.91
C GLU A 644 11.44 46.41 21.17
N LEU A 645 10.69 46.24 20.09
CA LEU A 645 9.27 45.86 20.13
C LEU A 645 9.13 44.35 20.27
N VAL A 646 9.80 43.65 19.38
CA VAL A 646 10.03 42.20 19.42
C VAL A 646 11.49 41.96 19.06
N LYS A 647 12.05 40.81 19.43
CA LYS A 647 13.47 40.50 19.22
C LYS A 647 13.90 40.73 17.77
N GLY A 648 14.74 41.72 17.54
CA GLY A 648 15.25 42.08 16.21
C GLY A 648 14.41 43.10 15.43
N THR A 649 13.37 43.67 16.03
CA THR A 649 12.54 44.73 15.44
C THR A 649 12.51 45.93 16.37
N ASP A 650 13.19 47.00 15.98
CA ASP A 650 13.28 48.20 16.76
C ASP A 650 12.36 49.31 16.19
N GLY A 651 11.65 49.99 17.06
CA GLY A 651 10.93 51.21 16.72
C GLY A 651 11.65 52.46 17.24
N LEU A 652 11.42 53.57 16.59
CA LEU A 652 12.01 54.88 16.97
C LEU A 652 11.00 55.70 17.76
N LEU A 653 11.30 55.97 19.03
CA LEU A 653 10.67 57.00 19.84
C LEU A 653 11.45 58.32 19.63
N HIS A 654 10.89 59.23 18.81
CA HIS A 654 11.56 60.49 18.48
C HIS A 654 11.71 61.36 19.72
N ILE A 655 12.79 62.20 19.79
CA ILE A 655 13.11 63.07 20.93
C ILE A 655 11.96 64.01 21.34
N SER A 656 11.14 64.44 20.36
CA SER A 656 9.96 65.28 20.64
C SER A 656 8.86 64.55 21.42
N ASN A 657 8.91 63.18 21.46
CA ASN A 657 7.87 62.32 22.01
C ASN A 657 8.36 61.56 23.27
N VAL A 658 9.62 61.78 23.69
CA VAL A 658 10.20 61.09 24.87
C VAL A 658 9.58 61.62 26.15
N LYS A 659 9.17 62.91 26.17
CA LYS A 659 8.45 63.55 27.29
C LYS A 659 7.31 64.43 26.73
N PRO A 660 6.06 63.89 26.70
CA PRO A 660 4.96 64.64 26.11
C PRO A 660 4.74 66.02 26.74
N GLY A 661 4.70 67.06 25.88
CA GLY A 661 4.45 68.46 26.32
C GLY A 661 5.64 69.21 26.83
N GLU A 662 6.81 68.59 26.97
CA GLU A 662 8.06 69.29 27.40
C GLU A 662 9.14 69.18 26.34
N ARG A 663 9.95 70.21 26.13
CA ARG A 663 11.11 70.14 25.24
C ARG A 663 12.29 69.53 25.96
N VAL A 664 12.84 68.47 25.39
CA VAL A 664 14.01 67.74 25.91
C VAL A 664 15.23 68.13 25.07
N ASP A 665 16.34 68.50 25.66
CA ASP A 665 17.57 68.90 24.95
C ASP A 665 18.43 67.66 24.59
N SER A 666 18.38 66.60 25.40
CA SER A 666 19.01 65.31 25.11
C SER A 666 18.12 64.19 25.55
N VAL A 667 18.07 63.11 24.72
CA VAL A 667 17.32 61.86 25.05
C VAL A 667 17.88 61.22 26.32
N ASP A 668 19.20 61.29 26.54
CA ASP A 668 19.88 60.68 27.68
C ASP A 668 19.54 61.39 29.05
N ASP A 669 18.88 62.55 29.02
CA ASP A 669 18.36 63.17 30.20
C ASP A 669 17.07 62.59 30.75
N VAL A 670 16.39 61.73 29.90
CA VAL A 670 15.09 61.19 30.23
C VAL A 670 15.10 59.67 30.15
N LEU A 671 15.80 59.06 29.14
CA LEU A 671 15.86 57.67 28.93
C LEU A 671 17.31 57.19 28.77
N SER A 672 17.57 55.98 29.28
CA SER A 672 18.85 55.31 29.14
C SER A 672 18.69 53.93 28.48
N ALA A 673 19.73 53.47 27.81
CA ALA A 673 19.73 52.10 27.28
C ALA A 673 19.53 51.09 28.43
N GLY A 674 18.55 50.22 28.29
CA GLY A 674 18.13 49.25 29.28
C GLY A 674 16.82 49.59 30.00
N ASP A 675 16.33 50.84 29.88
CA ASP A 675 15.05 51.26 30.48
C ASP A 675 13.89 50.50 29.81
N GLN A 676 12.83 50.26 30.57
CA GLN A 676 11.58 49.68 30.11
C GLN A 676 10.49 50.74 30.05
N ILE A 677 9.86 50.88 28.91
CA ILE A 677 8.82 51.88 28.65
C ILE A 677 7.65 51.28 27.89
N ASP A 678 6.47 51.83 28.13
CA ASP A 678 5.26 51.43 27.39
C ASP A 678 5.13 52.32 26.15
N VAL A 679 5.09 51.68 24.97
CA VAL A 679 5.03 52.39 23.69
C VAL A 679 3.90 51.90 22.81
N THR A 680 3.38 52.80 21.98
CA THR A 680 2.36 52.52 20.97
C THR A 680 2.89 52.90 19.59
N VAL A 681 2.65 52.04 18.60
CA VAL A 681 3.04 52.28 17.20
C VAL A 681 2.10 53.31 16.59
N VAL A 682 2.66 54.37 16.06
CA VAL A 682 1.89 55.46 15.40
C VAL A 682 2.22 55.64 13.94
N GLU A 683 3.32 55.07 13.47
CA GLU A 683 3.73 55.13 12.06
C GLU A 683 4.47 53.82 11.68
N VAL A 684 4.15 53.29 10.49
CA VAL A 684 4.87 52.17 9.89
C VAL A 684 5.17 52.52 8.44
N ASP A 685 6.45 52.72 8.13
CA ASP A 685 6.95 52.95 6.76
C ASP A 685 7.65 51.66 6.30
N LYS A 686 6.89 50.81 5.56
CA LYS A 686 7.39 49.52 5.06
C LYS A 686 8.52 49.68 4.04
N GLU A 687 8.51 50.75 3.21
CA GLU A 687 9.54 50.98 2.19
C GLU A 687 10.90 51.30 2.78
N ARG A 688 10.90 52.03 3.93
CA ARG A 688 12.12 52.45 4.62
C ARG A 688 12.44 51.62 5.85
N GLY A 689 11.60 50.64 6.20
CA GLY A 689 11.75 49.78 7.38
C GLY A 689 11.71 50.58 8.70
N ARG A 690 10.88 51.65 8.79
CA ARG A 690 10.82 52.53 9.96
C ARG A 690 9.50 52.36 10.70
N ILE A 691 9.59 52.18 12.02
CA ILE A 691 8.44 52.10 12.92
C ILE A 691 8.54 53.29 13.87
N GLY A 692 7.57 54.23 13.79
CA GLY A 692 7.48 55.40 14.66
C GLY A 692 6.66 55.08 15.91
N LEU A 693 7.20 55.44 17.06
CA LEU A 693 6.62 55.18 18.38
C LEU A 693 6.23 56.44 19.11
N ARG A 694 5.24 56.33 20.00
CA ARG A 694 4.95 57.27 21.10
C ARG A 694 4.78 56.53 22.42
N LEU A 695 4.97 57.20 23.52
CA LEU A 695 4.65 56.66 24.84
C LEU A 695 3.14 56.35 24.92
N SER A 696 2.78 55.22 25.50
CA SER A 696 1.38 54.77 25.57
C SER A 696 0.48 55.63 26.46
N ASP A 697 1.11 56.39 27.38
CA ASP A 697 0.46 57.37 28.26
C ASP A 697 0.40 58.79 27.67
N ASP A 698 0.99 59.00 26.45
CA ASP A 698 0.88 60.29 25.76
C ASP A 698 -0.59 60.61 25.45
N PRO A 699 -1.10 61.80 25.87
CA PRO A 699 -2.50 62.19 25.60
C PRO A 699 -2.87 62.22 24.12
N SER A 700 -1.87 62.32 23.24
CA SER A 700 -2.10 62.24 21.79
C SER A 700 -2.36 60.81 21.27
N VAL A 701 -2.13 59.81 22.10
CA VAL A 701 -2.21 58.37 21.75
C VAL A 701 -3.27 57.67 22.59
N ALA A 702 -3.37 57.98 23.88
CA ALA A 702 -4.24 57.29 24.82
C ALA A 702 -5.71 57.28 24.36
N GLY A 703 -6.28 56.06 24.17
CA GLY A 703 -7.68 55.88 23.83
C GLY A 703 -8.07 56.15 22.38
N LYS A 704 -7.09 56.34 21.47
CA LYS A 704 -7.32 56.59 20.05
C LYS A 704 -7.37 55.30 19.23
N SER A 705 -8.17 55.31 18.17
CA SER A 705 -8.24 54.24 17.16
C SER A 705 -7.00 54.23 16.26
N PRO A 706 -6.67 53.12 15.60
CA PRO A 706 -5.54 53.04 14.66
C PRO A 706 -5.57 54.10 13.54
N GLN A 707 -6.74 54.47 13.07
CA GLN A 707 -6.90 55.52 12.05
C GLN A 707 -6.54 56.91 12.58
N GLU A 708 -6.89 57.22 13.83
CA GLU A 708 -6.53 58.48 14.52
C GLU A 708 -5.04 58.52 14.87
N LEU A 709 -4.44 57.36 15.19
CA LEU A 709 -3.02 57.22 15.46
C LEU A 709 -2.16 57.42 14.21
N ALA A 710 -2.60 56.93 13.06
CA ALA A 710 -1.95 57.17 11.75
C ALA A 710 -1.88 58.68 11.42
N ALA A 711 -2.91 59.45 11.80
CA ALA A 711 -2.92 60.90 11.63
C ALA A 711 -1.93 61.63 12.59
N VAL A 712 -1.66 61.03 13.76
CA VAL A 712 -0.66 61.54 14.74
C VAL A 712 0.77 61.30 14.23
N GLY A 713 1.04 60.12 13.59
CA GLY A 713 2.34 59.78 12.99
C GLY A 713 2.69 60.70 11.80
N SER A 714 1.70 61.01 10.95
CA SER A 714 1.91 61.90 9.77
C SER A 714 2.01 63.38 10.08
N GLY A 715 1.70 63.81 11.31
CA GLY A 715 1.62 65.23 11.69
C GLY A 715 2.95 65.94 12.01
N ASP A 716 4.05 65.23 12.12
CA ASP A 716 5.35 65.81 12.58
C ASP A 716 6.28 66.27 11.41
N GLY A 717 5.83 66.12 10.17
CA GLY A 717 6.58 66.50 8.95
C GLY A 717 6.27 67.89 8.37
N GLY A 718 5.30 68.63 8.95
CA GLY A 718 4.72 69.78 8.28
C GLY A 718 4.75 71.09 9.08
N ARG A 719 5.90 71.57 9.61
CA ARG A 719 6.12 72.96 9.99
C ARG A 719 7.59 73.36 9.88
N ARG A 720 8.04 73.55 8.64
CA ARG A 720 9.13 74.50 8.32
C ARG A 720 8.86 75.13 6.96
N ASN A 721 8.07 76.23 6.95
CA ASN A 721 8.30 77.37 6.06
C ASN A 721 7.43 78.56 6.50
N GLY A 722 8.04 79.63 6.77
CA GLY A 722 7.41 80.94 6.85
C GLY A 722 7.73 81.77 8.08
N GLY A 723 8.74 82.63 7.99
CA GLY A 723 8.98 83.73 8.83
C GLY A 723 10.45 84.03 9.11
#